data_49e59e140c87a754f3f345e9b13ed5c1
#
_entry.id   49e59e140c87a754f3f345e9b13ed5c1
#
_cell.length_a   1.000
_cell.length_b   1.000
_cell.length_c   1.000
_cell.angle_alpha   90.00
_cell.angle_beta   90.00
_cell.angle_gamma   90.00
#
_symmetry.space_group_name_H-M   'P 1'
#
loop_
_entity.id
_entity.type
_entity.pdbx_description
1 polymer ?
#
loop_
_entity_poly.entity_id
_entity_poly.type
_entity_poly.pdbx_seq_one_letter_code
_entity_poly.pdbx_strand_id
1 'polypeptide(L)'
;MSEKILRTEYSEEMQKSYLDYSMSVITSRAIPDARDGLKPVQRRVLYDMSELHLDHDKPHRKSARIVGDTMGKYHPHGDSSIYETLVVLSQDFKKGMALVDGHGNFGSIEGDGAAAMRYTEARLKKFAEEVYLKDLDKTVDFVANYDETEKEPEVLPVRVPNLLVNGAEGIAVGMSTSIPTHNLGEVIDAVKAYIDNRLLTVEELMQYMPGPDFPTGGIIANKSDLLQIYETGAGKIKLRGKIEVELGRRKADRDKLVITEIPYTMVGAGINKFLMDVADLVETRKLTDVVDISNQSNKEGIRIVLELKKDADVNKIKAVLYKKTKLEDTYGVNMLAIDDGRPETMNLKQILNTFLEFQYRNMTKKYNVLLQKEMEKKEVQEGLIEACDVIDLIIAVLRGSKNMKDAKECLMTGNTEKIKFRVPGFEADAKKLHFTERQATAILEMRLYKLIGLEILALQKAYKETLRKIREYKHILSNQKNMDVVIKEDLDSIKAEFAEPRRTLIEDGEEMVYVEAKEEAKEVIFVMDRFGYCKTMDRSIYERNQETVDSENVRVLPVMTDDKLCMFSDTGNMYQVKVAEFPTLKMKDKGIPIENVSKFDGKTETILFMIPASGFTGKKFLFATAQAAVKIVPGEEFITANKTVVATKLAGADKLTEIREIGTEIDGTRDVVLQTVDGMFLKFQLEEIPELKKNSRGVRGIRLEKEDTLEHVYLPDMDGTAVYKGKEVALGRLKEAKRDGKGTKVRL
;
A
#
# COMPACT_ATOMS: atom_id res chain seq x y z
N MET A 1 -28.42 32.64 -33.58
CA MET A 1 -27.67 32.72 -32.31
C MET A 1 -26.19 32.79 -32.69
N SER A 2 -25.48 33.85 -32.31
CA SER A 2 -24.04 33.95 -32.58
C SER A 2 -23.30 33.03 -31.64
N GLU A 3 -22.58 32.04 -32.17
CA GLU A 3 -21.67 31.20 -31.39
C GLU A 3 -20.62 32.09 -30.73
N LYS A 4 -20.57 32.06 -29.41
CA LYS A 4 -19.56 32.75 -28.62
C LYS A 4 -18.36 31.82 -28.48
N ILE A 5 -17.36 32.01 -29.33
CA ILE A 5 -16.08 31.26 -29.22
C ILE A 5 -15.30 31.81 -28.03
N LEU A 6 -15.18 31.02 -26.96
CA LEU A 6 -14.31 31.30 -25.84
C LEU A 6 -12.92 30.69 -26.15
N ARG A 7 -11.88 31.52 -26.08
CA ARG A 7 -10.48 31.05 -26.16
C ARG A 7 -9.98 30.85 -24.76
N THR A 8 -9.53 29.64 -24.44
CA THR A 8 -8.90 29.28 -23.17
C THR A 8 -7.51 28.76 -23.44
N GLU A 9 -6.54 29.15 -22.64
CA GLU A 9 -5.20 28.59 -22.66
C GLU A 9 -5.24 27.08 -22.32
N TYR A 10 -4.62 26.25 -23.14
CA TYR A 10 -4.61 24.80 -22.95
C TYR A 10 -4.02 24.40 -21.57
N SER A 11 -2.96 25.09 -21.14
CA SER A 11 -2.33 24.85 -19.83
C SER A 11 -3.27 25.16 -18.65
N GLU A 12 -4.06 26.23 -18.74
CA GLU A 12 -5.02 26.60 -17.69
C GLU A 12 -6.18 25.61 -17.61
N GLU A 13 -6.71 25.19 -18.77
CA GLU A 13 -7.79 24.20 -18.83
C GLU A 13 -7.34 22.84 -18.31
N MET A 14 -6.12 22.41 -18.68
CA MET A 14 -5.54 21.18 -18.17
C MET A 14 -5.30 21.23 -16.66
N GLN A 15 -4.79 22.33 -16.12
CA GLN A 15 -4.59 22.49 -14.68
C GLN A 15 -5.92 22.41 -13.92
N LYS A 16 -6.93 23.14 -14.39
CA LYS A 16 -8.26 23.15 -13.79
C LYS A 16 -8.91 21.76 -13.82
N SER A 17 -8.95 21.13 -14.99
CA SER A 17 -9.54 19.81 -15.16
C SER A 17 -8.81 18.74 -14.35
N TYR A 18 -7.46 18.83 -14.24
CA TYR A 18 -6.67 17.93 -13.41
C TYR A 18 -6.92 18.14 -11.92
N LEU A 19 -7.10 19.39 -11.48
CA LEU A 19 -7.45 19.70 -10.09
C LEU A 19 -8.83 19.14 -9.74
N ASP A 20 -9.83 19.35 -10.58
CA ASP A 20 -11.20 18.85 -10.38
C ASP A 20 -11.21 17.32 -10.34
N TYR A 21 -10.49 16.65 -11.25
CA TYR A 21 -10.32 15.21 -11.24
C TYR A 21 -9.62 14.73 -9.96
N SER A 22 -8.52 15.38 -9.56
CA SER A 22 -7.77 15.02 -8.37
C SER A 22 -8.63 15.15 -7.10
N MET A 23 -9.38 16.24 -6.97
CA MET A 23 -10.32 16.43 -5.85
C MET A 23 -11.38 15.33 -5.82
N SER A 24 -11.96 14.98 -6.97
CA SER A 24 -12.95 13.92 -7.07
C SER A 24 -12.37 12.56 -6.66
N VAL A 25 -11.14 12.23 -7.08
CA VAL A 25 -10.46 10.98 -6.68
C VAL A 25 -10.17 10.96 -5.17
N ILE A 26 -9.80 12.09 -4.58
CA ILE A 26 -9.53 12.20 -3.15
C ILE A 26 -10.81 12.05 -2.34
N THR A 27 -11.82 12.89 -2.60
CA THR A 27 -13.02 13.00 -1.75
C THR A 27 -14.08 11.92 -2.03
N SER A 28 -14.14 11.39 -3.26
CA SER A 28 -15.25 10.55 -3.69
C SER A 28 -14.83 9.14 -4.20
N ARG A 29 -13.58 8.73 -4.03
CA ARG A 29 -13.12 7.43 -4.52
C ARG A 29 -12.16 6.68 -3.61
N ALA A 30 -10.95 7.27 -3.33
CA ALA A 30 -9.83 6.51 -2.80
C ALA A 30 -9.68 6.60 -1.28
N ILE A 31 -10.05 7.74 -0.68
CA ILE A 31 -9.87 8.01 0.75
C ILE A 31 -11.18 7.75 1.50
N PRO A 32 -11.16 7.09 2.68
CA PRO A 32 -12.35 6.82 3.47
C PRO A 32 -12.86 8.08 4.18
N ASP A 33 -14.16 8.13 4.46
CA ASP A 33 -14.77 9.13 5.33
C ASP A 33 -14.43 8.83 6.79
N ALA A 34 -14.06 9.84 7.57
CA ALA A 34 -13.66 9.66 8.96
C ALA A 34 -14.81 9.19 9.87
N ARG A 35 -16.07 9.51 9.51
CA ARG A 35 -17.26 9.19 10.29
C ARG A 35 -17.62 7.70 10.27
N ASP A 36 -17.60 7.07 9.09
CA ASP A 36 -17.96 5.66 8.93
C ASP A 36 -16.80 4.74 8.53
N GLY A 37 -15.64 5.32 8.23
CA GLY A 37 -14.43 4.58 7.83
C GLY A 37 -14.55 3.85 6.49
N LEU A 38 -15.49 4.23 5.64
CA LEU A 38 -15.77 3.57 4.37
C LEU A 38 -15.43 4.47 3.17
N LYS A 39 -14.99 3.82 2.11
CA LYS A 39 -14.95 4.45 0.79
C LYS A 39 -16.36 4.46 0.18
N PRO A 40 -16.68 5.39 -0.73
CA PRO A 40 -18.01 5.46 -1.34
C PRO A 40 -18.50 4.14 -1.95
N VAL A 41 -17.64 3.41 -2.68
CA VAL A 41 -18.00 2.11 -3.26
C VAL A 41 -18.34 1.06 -2.19
N GLN A 42 -17.62 1.03 -1.07
CA GLN A 42 -17.88 0.09 0.03
C GLN A 42 -19.23 0.39 0.69
N ARG A 43 -19.50 1.67 0.95
CA ARG A 43 -20.76 2.15 1.52
C ARG A 43 -21.94 1.77 0.63
N ARG A 44 -21.84 2.00 -0.68
CA ARG A 44 -22.87 1.71 -1.66
C ARG A 44 -23.16 0.22 -1.79
N VAL A 45 -22.12 -0.63 -1.79
CA VAL A 45 -22.28 -2.09 -1.82
C VAL A 45 -23.03 -2.58 -0.58
N LEU A 46 -22.65 -2.14 0.62
CA LEU A 46 -23.32 -2.55 1.85
C LEU A 46 -24.77 -2.05 1.93
N TYR A 47 -25.01 -0.81 1.51
CA TYR A 47 -26.35 -0.24 1.44
C TYR A 47 -27.24 -0.99 0.45
N ASP A 48 -26.76 -1.26 -0.76
CA ASP A 48 -27.49 -2.01 -1.78
C ASP A 48 -27.83 -3.44 -1.31
N MET A 49 -26.89 -4.11 -0.65
CA MET A 49 -27.14 -5.44 -0.06
C MET A 49 -28.27 -5.39 0.99
N SER A 50 -28.37 -4.30 1.77
CA SER A 50 -29.45 -4.08 2.72
C SER A 50 -30.80 -3.86 2.01
N GLU A 51 -30.82 -3.02 0.95
CA GLU A 51 -32.02 -2.78 0.14
C GLU A 51 -32.52 -4.06 -0.56
N LEU A 52 -31.60 -4.91 -0.98
CA LEU A 52 -31.90 -6.23 -1.54
C LEU A 52 -32.32 -7.26 -0.48
N HIS A 53 -32.38 -6.89 0.80
CA HIS A 53 -32.71 -7.74 1.94
C HIS A 53 -31.83 -9.01 1.99
N LEU A 54 -30.52 -8.83 1.80
CA LEU A 54 -29.52 -9.90 1.87
C LEU A 54 -28.95 -10.05 3.28
N ASP A 55 -29.88 -10.15 4.25
CA ASP A 55 -29.56 -10.28 5.66
C ASP A 55 -28.83 -11.60 5.97
N HIS A 56 -28.10 -11.66 7.09
CA HIS A 56 -27.27 -12.81 7.49
C HIS A 56 -28.03 -14.11 7.63
N ASP A 57 -29.33 -14.05 7.90
CA ASP A 57 -30.23 -15.21 8.04
C ASP A 57 -30.93 -15.60 6.73
N LYS A 58 -30.76 -14.84 5.66
CA LYS A 58 -31.34 -15.09 4.33
C LYS A 58 -30.40 -15.91 3.43
N PRO A 59 -30.95 -16.55 2.39
CA PRO A 59 -30.12 -17.24 1.39
C PRO A 59 -29.15 -16.27 0.67
N HIS A 60 -27.94 -16.76 0.39
CA HIS A 60 -26.99 -16.06 -0.48
C HIS A 60 -27.57 -15.76 -1.87
N ARG A 61 -27.14 -14.70 -2.51
CA ARG A 61 -27.50 -14.32 -3.87
C ARG A 61 -26.26 -14.17 -4.73
N LYS A 62 -26.42 -14.41 -6.03
CA LYS A 62 -25.32 -14.26 -7.00
C LYS A 62 -24.67 -12.89 -6.89
N SER A 63 -23.34 -12.86 -6.75
CA SER A 63 -22.57 -11.63 -6.69
C SER A 63 -22.81 -10.73 -7.88
N ALA A 64 -23.02 -11.30 -9.07
CA ALA A 64 -23.37 -10.56 -10.29
C ALA A 64 -24.66 -9.74 -10.16
N ARG A 65 -25.65 -10.18 -9.34
CA ARG A 65 -26.87 -9.41 -9.09
C ARG A 65 -26.56 -8.18 -8.21
N ILE A 66 -25.80 -8.39 -7.14
CA ILE A 66 -25.40 -7.30 -6.23
C ILE A 66 -24.61 -6.25 -7.01
N VAL A 67 -23.60 -6.68 -7.76
CA VAL A 67 -22.77 -5.80 -8.58
C VAL A 67 -23.61 -5.01 -9.61
N GLY A 68 -24.54 -5.69 -10.28
CA GLY A 68 -25.40 -5.07 -11.29
C GLY A 68 -26.36 -4.04 -10.70
N ASP A 69 -26.97 -4.32 -9.53
CA ASP A 69 -27.88 -3.40 -8.85
C ASP A 69 -27.12 -2.18 -8.31
N THR A 70 -26.02 -2.42 -7.60
CA THR A 70 -25.14 -1.35 -7.09
C THR A 70 -24.66 -0.42 -8.22
N MET A 71 -24.23 -1.00 -9.36
CA MET A 71 -23.76 -0.24 -10.51
C MET A 71 -24.88 0.60 -11.16
N GLY A 72 -26.06 0.02 -11.26
CA GLY A 72 -27.19 0.68 -11.92
C GLY A 72 -27.80 1.80 -11.08
N LYS A 73 -27.84 1.65 -9.75
CA LYS A 73 -28.53 2.60 -8.86
C LYS A 73 -27.60 3.61 -8.19
N TYR A 74 -26.40 3.20 -7.77
CA TYR A 74 -25.59 4.00 -6.86
C TYR A 74 -24.17 4.30 -7.34
N HIS A 75 -23.51 3.37 -8.04
CA HIS A 75 -22.08 3.50 -8.35
C HIS A 75 -21.79 3.38 -9.85
N PRO A 76 -21.79 4.49 -10.62
CA PRO A 76 -21.69 4.48 -12.09
C PRO A 76 -20.24 4.25 -12.55
N HIS A 77 -19.63 3.13 -12.16
CA HIS A 77 -18.26 2.73 -12.51
C HIS A 77 -18.23 1.26 -12.94
N GLY A 78 -17.04 0.78 -13.36
CA GLY A 78 -16.88 -0.58 -13.85
C GLY A 78 -17.26 -1.67 -12.84
N ASP A 79 -17.95 -2.70 -13.32
CA ASP A 79 -18.40 -3.87 -12.56
C ASP A 79 -17.26 -4.58 -11.81
N SER A 80 -16.08 -4.64 -12.42
CA SER A 80 -14.88 -5.25 -11.80
C SER A 80 -14.49 -4.59 -10.48
N SER A 81 -14.53 -3.24 -10.41
CA SER A 81 -14.17 -2.50 -9.19
C SER A 81 -15.18 -2.73 -8.06
N ILE A 82 -16.47 -2.85 -8.39
CA ILE A 82 -17.53 -3.15 -7.44
C ILE A 82 -17.38 -4.58 -6.93
N TYR A 83 -17.13 -5.54 -7.86
CA TYR A 83 -16.93 -6.94 -7.48
C TYR A 83 -15.67 -7.13 -6.62
N GLU A 84 -14.54 -6.53 -6.98
CA GLU A 84 -13.33 -6.56 -6.16
C GLU A 84 -13.56 -5.99 -4.75
N THR A 85 -14.37 -4.93 -4.65
CA THR A 85 -14.77 -4.38 -3.33
C THR A 85 -15.57 -5.40 -2.53
N LEU A 86 -16.57 -6.03 -3.14
CA LEU A 86 -17.38 -7.09 -2.51
C LEU A 86 -16.47 -8.25 -2.03
N VAL A 87 -15.51 -8.66 -2.87
CA VAL A 87 -14.53 -9.70 -2.54
C VAL A 87 -13.69 -9.30 -1.33
N VAL A 88 -13.11 -8.10 -1.31
CA VAL A 88 -12.27 -7.63 -0.19
C VAL A 88 -13.07 -7.53 1.11
N LEU A 89 -14.34 -7.12 1.05
CA LEU A 89 -15.22 -7.06 2.23
C LEU A 89 -15.55 -8.44 2.83
N SER A 90 -15.37 -9.53 2.06
CA SER A 90 -15.57 -10.91 2.53
C SER A 90 -14.30 -11.58 3.03
N GLN A 91 -13.10 -11.03 2.73
CA GLN A 91 -11.81 -11.63 3.05
C GLN A 91 -11.38 -11.33 4.51
N ASP A 92 -11.41 -12.34 5.35
CA ASP A 92 -11.03 -12.26 6.77
C ASP A 92 -9.53 -12.09 7.00
N PHE A 93 -8.71 -12.41 6.00
CA PHE A 93 -7.27 -12.16 6.00
C PHE A 93 -6.88 -10.74 5.54
N LYS A 94 -7.84 -9.92 5.09
CA LYS A 94 -7.63 -8.50 4.73
C LYS A 94 -8.35 -7.54 5.65
N LYS A 95 -9.42 -7.97 6.30
CA LYS A 95 -10.25 -7.14 7.18
C LYS A 95 -10.15 -7.63 8.62
N GLY A 96 -10.07 -6.70 9.57
CA GLY A 96 -10.17 -7.03 10.99
C GLY A 96 -11.48 -7.74 11.30
N MET A 97 -12.57 -7.20 10.75
CA MET A 97 -13.93 -7.77 10.81
C MET A 97 -14.51 -7.79 9.40
N ALA A 98 -14.63 -8.96 8.79
CA ALA A 98 -15.27 -9.10 7.48
C ALA A 98 -16.76 -8.76 7.53
N LEU A 99 -17.26 -8.06 6.50
CA LEU A 99 -18.63 -7.52 6.45
C LEU A 99 -19.56 -8.34 5.56
N VAL A 100 -19.01 -9.12 4.66
CA VAL A 100 -19.74 -9.94 3.69
C VAL A 100 -19.48 -11.41 3.96
N ASP A 101 -20.52 -12.22 3.91
CA ASP A 101 -20.49 -13.68 3.96
C ASP A 101 -20.53 -14.20 2.52
N GLY A 102 -19.36 -14.65 2.04
CA GLY A 102 -19.17 -15.15 0.68
C GLY A 102 -19.31 -16.65 0.58
N HIS A 103 -20.04 -17.14 -0.43
CA HIS A 103 -20.15 -18.54 -0.78
C HIS A 103 -19.55 -18.82 -2.15
N GLY A 104 -18.57 -19.72 -2.21
CA GLY A 104 -17.73 -20.00 -3.38
C GLY A 104 -16.28 -19.58 -3.18
N ASN A 105 -15.55 -19.37 -4.28
CA ASN A 105 -14.16 -18.94 -4.22
C ASN A 105 -14.06 -17.40 -4.24
N PHE A 106 -13.75 -16.82 -3.10
CA PHE A 106 -13.47 -15.38 -2.91
C PHE A 106 -11.97 -15.05 -2.81
N GLY A 107 -11.11 -15.92 -3.36
CA GLY A 107 -9.67 -15.76 -3.29
C GLY A 107 -9.05 -16.40 -2.05
N SER A 108 -7.71 -16.43 -2.00
CA SER A 108 -6.94 -16.97 -0.88
C SER A 108 -5.88 -16.00 -0.38
N ILE A 109 -5.38 -16.25 0.83
CA ILE A 109 -4.26 -15.50 1.40
C ILE A 109 -2.97 -15.67 0.59
N GLU A 110 -2.86 -16.72 -0.20
CA GLU A 110 -1.71 -17.04 -1.07
C GLU A 110 -1.72 -16.26 -2.41
N GLY A 111 -2.81 -15.54 -2.69
CA GLY A 111 -2.93 -14.69 -3.87
C GLY A 111 -3.74 -15.28 -5.00
N ASP A 112 -4.47 -16.38 -4.78
CA ASP A 112 -5.46 -16.82 -5.74
C ASP A 112 -6.56 -15.79 -5.89
N GLY A 113 -6.94 -15.47 -7.11
CA GLY A 113 -8.03 -14.55 -7.39
C GLY A 113 -9.39 -15.15 -7.08
N ALA A 114 -10.38 -14.30 -6.82
CA ALA A 114 -11.76 -14.74 -6.70
C ALA A 114 -12.28 -15.30 -8.05
N ALA A 115 -13.19 -16.25 -7.98
CA ALA A 115 -13.91 -16.73 -9.16
C ALA A 115 -14.77 -15.61 -9.74
N ALA A 116 -15.12 -15.69 -11.03
CA ALA A 116 -15.97 -14.69 -11.66
C ALA A 116 -17.33 -14.56 -10.92
N MET A 117 -17.88 -13.34 -10.84
CA MET A 117 -19.06 -12.97 -10.05
C MET A 117 -20.33 -13.80 -10.37
N ARG A 118 -20.39 -14.43 -11.55
CA ARG A 118 -21.48 -15.35 -11.93
C ARG A 118 -21.46 -16.68 -11.19
N TYR A 119 -20.31 -17.05 -10.60
CA TYR A 119 -20.14 -18.31 -9.86
C TYR A 119 -20.23 -18.12 -8.35
N THR A 120 -19.92 -16.94 -7.84
CA THR A 120 -19.93 -16.63 -6.42
C THR A 120 -21.29 -16.11 -5.96
N GLU A 121 -21.58 -16.27 -4.66
CA GLU A 121 -22.78 -15.78 -4.01
C GLU A 121 -22.40 -15.07 -2.73
N ALA A 122 -23.19 -14.07 -2.31
CA ALA A 122 -22.88 -13.28 -1.13
C ALA A 122 -24.15 -12.85 -0.39
N ARG A 123 -23.99 -12.56 0.90
CA ARG A 123 -24.95 -11.90 1.78
C ARG A 123 -24.21 -11.10 2.85
N LEU A 124 -24.91 -10.29 3.62
CA LEU A 124 -24.32 -9.56 4.74
C LEU A 124 -23.93 -10.52 5.87
N LYS A 125 -22.86 -10.20 6.59
CA LYS A 125 -22.59 -10.80 7.91
C LYS A 125 -23.42 -10.11 8.98
N LYS A 126 -23.74 -10.81 10.07
CA LYS A 126 -24.47 -10.27 11.22
C LYS A 126 -23.80 -9.01 11.78
N PHE A 127 -22.47 -8.98 11.80
CA PHE A 127 -21.71 -7.80 12.21
C PHE A 127 -22.00 -6.56 11.33
N ALA A 128 -22.10 -6.73 10.02
CA ALA A 128 -22.43 -5.64 9.11
C ALA A 128 -23.85 -5.10 9.35
N GLU A 129 -24.84 -5.96 9.54
CA GLU A 129 -26.21 -5.54 9.82
C GLU A 129 -26.32 -4.79 11.15
N GLU A 130 -25.78 -5.40 12.23
CA GLU A 130 -25.94 -4.85 13.57
C GLU A 130 -25.09 -3.59 13.79
N VAL A 131 -23.90 -3.50 13.20
CA VAL A 131 -22.95 -2.42 13.48
C VAL A 131 -22.99 -1.30 12.44
N TYR A 132 -23.29 -1.61 11.15
CA TYR A 132 -23.19 -0.62 10.07
C TYR A 132 -24.56 -0.15 9.56
N LEU A 133 -25.60 -0.97 9.64
CA LEU A 133 -26.86 -0.73 8.95
C LEU A 133 -28.06 -0.54 9.91
N LYS A 134 -27.88 -0.84 11.19
CA LYS A 134 -28.95 -0.72 12.18
C LYS A 134 -29.42 0.72 12.34
N ASP A 135 -30.74 0.92 12.33
CA ASP A 135 -31.39 2.23 12.47
C ASP A 135 -31.05 3.27 11.38
N LEU A 136 -30.64 2.79 10.19
CA LEU A 136 -30.23 3.63 9.07
C LEU A 136 -31.25 4.73 8.75
N ASP A 137 -32.55 4.37 8.73
CA ASP A 137 -33.69 5.27 8.47
C ASP A 137 -33.90 6.38 9.53
N LYS A 138 -33.26 6.25 10.71
CA LYS A 138 -33.46 7.13 11.87
C LYS A 138 -32.23 7.96 12.24
N THR A 139 -31.09 7.72 11.63
CA THR A 139 -29.81 8.24 12.12
C THR A 139 -29.09 9.15 11.13
N VAL A 140 -28.98 8.76 9.87
CA VAL A 140 -28.19 9.48 8.88
C VAL A 140 -29.05 10.24 7.88
N ASP A 141 -28.41 11.14 7.13
CA ASP A 141 -29.07 11.87 6.05
C ASP A 141 -28.94 11.08 4.75
N PHE A 142 -29.94 11.22 3.89
CA PHE A 142 -29.98 10.65 2.57
C PHE A 142 -29.81 11.74 1.53
N VAL A 143 -28.96 11.48 0.54
CA VAL A 143 -28.69 12.35 -0.60
C VAL A 143 -29.20 11.70 -1.90
N ALA A 144 -29.39 12.48 -2.94
CA ALA A 144 -29.70 11.93 -4.26
C ALA A 144 -28.49 11.15 -4.80
N ASN A 145 -28.76 10.07 -5.52
CA ASN A 145 -27.73 9.34 -6.24
C ASN A 145 -27.23 10.15 -7.47
N TYR A 146 -26.36 9.58 -8.29
CA TYR A 146 -25.71 10.26 -9.40
C TYR A 146 -26.64 10.76 -10.51
N ASP A 147 -27.84 10.17 -10.67
CA ASP A 147 -28.85 10.55 -11.68
C ASP A 147 -30.15 11.09 -11.06
N GLU A 148 -30.18 11.31 -9.76
CA GLU A 148 -31.29 11.85 -8.98
C GLU A 148 -32.57 10.96 -8.99
N THR A 149 -32.46 9.70 -9.41
CA THR A 149 -33.59 8.75 -9.44
C THR A 149 -33.80 8.03 -8.13
N GLU A 150 -32.72 7.81 -7.36
CA GLU A 150 -32.72 7.10 -6.10
C GLU A 150 -32.08 7.93 -5.00
N LYS A 151 -32.18 7.46 -3.75
CA LYS A 151 -31.52 8.08 -2.60
C LYS A 151 -30.53 7.09 -2.00
N GLU A 152 -29.35 7.58 -1.65
CA GLU A 152 -28.35 6.84 -0.92
C GLU A 152 -27.98 7.52 0.40
N PRO A 153 -27.56 6.80 1.43
CA PRO A 153 -27.11 7.40 2.68
C PRO A 153 -25.80 8.16 2.43
N GLU A 154 -25.67 9.37 2.97
CA GLU A 154 -24.42 10.14 2.90
C GLU A 154 -23.28 9.37 3.56
N VAL A 155 -23.53 8.77 4.73
CA VAL A 155 -22.65 7.86 5.48
C VAL A 155 -23.49 6.77 6.13
N LEU A 156 -22.87 5.64 6.47
CA LEU A 156 -23.56 4.60 7.25
C LEU A 156 -23.49 4.91 8.77
N PRO A 157 -24.50 4.54 9.55
CA PRO A 157 -24.53 4.80 11.01
C PRO A 157 -23.65 3.82 11.78
N VAL A 158 -22.38 3.71 11.40
CA VAL A 158 -21.44 2.75 11.98
C VAL A 158 -21.24 3.01 13.46
N ARG A 159 -21.37 1.98 14.28
CA ARG A 159 -21.43 2.06 15.75
C ARG A 159 -20.11 1.80 16.45
N VAL A 160 -19.02 1.62 15.68
CA VAL A 160 -17.64 1.46 16.17
C VAL A 160 -16.69 2.33 15.32
N PRO A 161 -15.50 2.72 15.79
CA PRO A 161 -14.51 3.44 14.98
C PRO A 161 -13.94 2.55 13.86
N ASN A 162 -14.67 2.44 12.76
CA ASN A 162 -14.33 1.52 11.67
C ASN A 162 -12.97 1.82 11.03
N LEU A 163 -12.54 3.08 10.99
CA LEU A 163 -11.19 3.45 10.55
C LEU A 163 -10.10 2.68 11.30
N LEU A 164 -10.30 2.39 12.59
CA LEU A 164 -9.36 1.62 13.40
C LEU A 164 -9.64 0.12 13.26
N VAL A 165 -10.90 -0.31 13.39
CA VAL A 165 -11.27 -1.75 13.41
C VAL A 165 -10.88 -2.43 12.09
N ASN A 166 -11.28 -1.89 10.96
CA ASN A 166 -11.04 -2.49 9.64
C ASN A 166 -9.89 -1.85 8.86
N GLY A 167 -9.32 -0.77 9.39
CA GLY A 167 -8.31 -0.03 8.68
C GLY A 167 -8.77 0.48 7.30
N ALA A 168 -7.86 1.10 6.58
CA ALA A 168 -8.11 1.55 5.21
C ALA A 168 -6.81 1.63 4.42
N GLU A 169 -6.84 1.25 3.17
CA GLU A 169 -5.75 1.44 2.21
C GLU A 169 -6.30 2.09 0.95
N GLY A 170 -5.61 3.10 0.42
CA GLY A 170 -6.04 3.78 -0.79
C GLY A 170 -5.00 4.71 -1.34
N ILE A 171 -4.92 4.77 -2.67
CA ILE A 171 -3.99 5.64 -3.39
C ILE A 171 -4.82 6.65 -4.18
N ALA A 172 -4.69 7.92 -3.83
CA ALA A 172 -5.28 9.05 -4.54
C ALA A 172 -4.21 9.82 -5.31
N VAL A 173 -4.58 10.94 -5.90
CA VAL A 173 -3.62 11.81 -6.59
C VAL A 173 -2.87 12.66 -5.55
N GLY A 174 -1.56 12.48 -5.47
CA GLY A 174 -0.69 13.23 -4.56
C GLY A 174 -0.75 12.81 -3.08
N MET A 175 -1.60 11.87 -2.71
CA MET A 175 -1.73 11.38 -1.34
C MET A 175 -2.22 9.93 -1.28
N SER A 176 -1.95 9.26 -0.16
CA SER A 176 -2.40 7.89 0.06
C SER A 176 -2.81 7.70 1.51
N THR A 177 -3.73 6.79 1.77
CA THR A 177 -4.08 6.34 3.11
C THR A 177 -3.62 4.92 3.34
N SER A 178 -3.12 4.64 4.54
CA SER A 178 -2.70 3.32 4.98
C SER A 178 -2.90 3.24 6.49
N ILE A 179 -4.09 2.82 6.90
CA ILE A 179 -4.52 2.71 8.29
C ILE A 179 -4.55 1.23 8.65
N PRO A 180 -3.74 0.78 9.64
CA PRO A 180 -3.73 -0.61 10.06
C PRO A 180 -5.03 -0.99 10.78
N THR A 181 -5.35 -2.27 10.78
CA THR A 181 -6.46 -2.83 11.55
C THR A 181 -6.13 -2.91 13.05
N HIS A 182 -7.16 -2.86 13.90
CA HIS A 182 -7.03 -2.96 15.35
C HIS A 182 -8.06 -3.93 15.93
N ASN A 183 -7.78 -4.46 17.11
CA ASN A 183 -8.68 -5.35 17.82
C ASN A 183 -9.97 -4.64 18.22
N LEU A 184 -11.13 -5.20 17.85
CA LEU A 184 -12.44 -4.61 18.13
C LEU A 184 -12.68 -4.37 19.64
N GLY A 185 -12.32 -5.34 20.47
CA GLY A 185 -12.50 -5.25 21.92
C GLY A 185 -11.68 -4.14 22.55
N GLU A 186 -10.43 -4.00 22.12
CA GLU A 186 -9.49 -2.97 22.60
C GLU A 186 -9.90 -1.56 22.13
N VAL A 187 -10.35 -1.44 20.88
CA VAL A 187 -10.88 -0.17 20.35
C VAL A 187 -12.11 0.28 21.14
N ILE A 188 -13.02 -0.64 21.47
CA ILE A 188 -14.19 -0.34 22.29
C ILE A 188 -13.77 0.10 23.69
N ASP A 189 -12.81 -0.57 24.31
CA ASP A 189 -12.32 -0.20 25.66
C ASP A 189 -11.69 1.19 25.63
N ALA A 190 -10.88 1.52 24.60
CA ALA A 190 -10.28 2.84 24.42
C ALA A 190 -11.35 3.93 24.24
N VAL A 191 -12.39 3.67 23.42
CA VAL A 191 -13.54 4.59 23.25
C VAL A 191 -14.25 4.84 24.57
N LYS A 192 -14.54 3.78 25.36
CA LYS A 192 -15.20 3.92 26.65
C LYS A 192 -14.37 4.70 27.64
N ALA A 193 -13.07 4.42 27.74
CA ALA A 193 -12.16 5.19 28.58
C ALA A 193 -12.11 6.67 28.17
N TYR A 194 -12.13 6.94 26.85
CA TYR A 194 -12.13 8.29 26.33
C TYR A 194 -13.47 9.02 26.51
N ILE A 195 -14.61 8.31 26.57
CA ILE A 195 -15.90 8.90 27.00
C ILE A 195 -15.83 9.34 28.46
N ASP A 196 -15.24 8.51 29.33
CA ASP A 196 -15.14 8.80 30.77
C ASP A 196 -14.17 9.95 31.06
N ASN A 197 -13.09 10.06 30.32
CA ASN A 197 -12.12 11.14 30.45
C ASN A 197 -11.57 11.61 29.09
N ARG A 198 -12.07 12.75 28.60
CA ARG A 198 -11.62 13.38 27.35
C ARG A 198 -10.20 13.94 27.39
N LEU A 199 -9.60 14.05 28.56
CA LEU A 199 -8.24 14.58 28.75
C LEU A 199 -7.16 13.51 28.66
N LEU A 200 -7.53 12.22 28.55
CA LEU A 200 -6.55 11.14 28.42
C LEU A 200 -5.54 11.45 27.30
N THR A 201 -4.27 11.21 27.61
CA THR A 201 -3.18 11.30 26.63
C THR A 201 -3.24 10.10 25.68
N VAL A 202 -2.50 10.15 24.57
CA VAL A 202 -2.38 9.02 23.66
C VAL A 202 -1.74 7.82 24.36
N GLU A 203 -0.73 8.05 25.21
CA GLU A 203 -0.06 7.01 25.99
C GLU A 203 -1.03 6.29 26.95
N GLU A 204 -1.91 7.04 27.62
CA GLU A 204 -2.93 6.46 28.50
C GLU A 204 -3.98 5.67 27.70
N LEU A 205 -4.36 6.12 26.51
CA LEU A 205 -5.25 5.39 25.61
C LEU A 205 -4.62 4.09 25.11
N MET A 206 -3.31 4.05 24.92
CA MET A 206 -2.56 2.84 24.55
C MET A 206 -2.55 1.76 25.64
N GLN A 207 -2.93 2.06 26.87
CA GLN A 207 -3.15 1.04 27.91
C GLN A 207 -4.37 0.15 27.58
N TYR A 208 -5.35 0.69 26.86
CA TYR A 208 -6.56 -0.01 26.43
C TYR A 208 -6.41 -0.58 25.01
N MET A 209 -5.66 0.10 24.14
CA MET A 209 -5.39 -0.28 22.76
C MET A 209 -3.89 -0.16 22.48
N PRO A 210 -3.10 -1.18 22.78
CA PRO A 210 -1.63 -1.11 22.79
C PRO A 210 -1.01 -0.94 21.38
N GLY A 211 -1.74 -1.27 20.32
CA GLY A 211 -1.26 -1.14 18.96
C GLY A 211 -2.17 -1.84 17.93
N PRO A 212 -1.79 -1.83 16.66
CA PRO A 212 -2.50 -2.53 15.60
C PRO A 212 -2.64 -4.03 15.88
N ASP A 213 -3.69 -4.61 15.30
CA ASP A 213 -3.97 -6.05 15.32
C ASP A 213 -4.29 -6.50 13.89
N PHE A 214 -3.32 -7.16 13.26
CA PHE A 214 -3.45 -7.56 11.87
C PHE A 214 -4.18 -8.90 11.74
N PRO A 215 -5.02 -9.08 10.71
CA PRO A 215 -5.74 -10.33 10.50
C PRO A 215 -4.83 -11.55 10.35
N THR A 216 -3.62 -11.36 9.86
CA THR A 216 -2.61 -12.41 9.66
C THR A 216 -1.80 -12.74 10.92
N GLY A 217 -2.04 -12.03 12.03
CA GLY A 217 -1.22 -12.15 13.24
C GLY A 217 0.16 -11.52 13.07
N GLY A 218 1.20 -12.27 13.40
CA GLY A 218 2.59 -11.83 13.35
C GLY A 218 3.02 -11.02 14.58
N ILE A 219 4.15 -10.36 14.45
CA ILE A 219 4.81 -9.63 15.55
C ILE A 219 5.13 -8.22 15.10
N ILE A 220 4.69 -7.23 15.86
CA ILE A 220 5.17 -5.84 15.74
C ILE A 220 6.46 -5.74 16.55
N ALA A 221 7.57 -5.46 15.87
CA ALA A 221 8.92 -5.52 16.44
C ALA A 221 9.50 -4.15 16.84
N ASN A 222 8.70 -3.07 16.82
CA ASN A 222 9.09 -1.72 17.19
C ASN A 222 7.99 -1.04 18.02
N LYS A 223 7.67 -1.63 19.15
CA LYS A 223 6.65 -1.13 20.10
C LYS A 223 6.88 0.32 20.51
N SER A 224 8.14 0.70 20.75
CA SER A 224 8.55 2.05 21.15
C SER A 224 8.12 3.15 20.17
N ASP A 225 7.98 2.83 18.86
CA ASP A 225 7.62 3.81 17.84
C ASP A 225 6.09 4.05 17.75
N LEU A 226 5.27 3.16 18.34
CA LEU A 226 3.81 3.21 18.21
C LEU A 226 3.21 4.48 18.83
N LEU A 227 3.77 4.98 19.93
CA LEU A 227 3.30 6.21 20.55
C LEU A 227 3.39 7.40 19.58
N GLN A 228 4.53 7.58 18.94
CA GLN A 228 4.74 8.64 17.95
C GLN A 228 3.79 8.49 16.76
N ILE A 229 3.55 7.25 16.31
CA ILE A 229 2.61 6.97 15.20
C ILE A 229 1.19 7.42 15.55
N TYR A 230 0.73 7.11 16.77
CA TYR A 230 -0.62 7.51 17.21
C TYR A 230 -0.74 9.00 17.54
N GLU A 231 0.34 9.67 17.91
CA GLU A 231 0.34 11.13 18.11
C GLU A 231 0.36 11.91 16.81
N THR A 232 1.03 11.39 15.78
CA THR A 232 1.20 12.11 14.50
C THR A 232 0.28 11.62 13.37
N GLY A 233 -0.28 10.42 13.50
CA GLY A 233 -1.04 9.76 12.44
C GLY A 233 -0.18 9.15 11.33
N ALA A 234 1.15 9.19 11.43
CA ALA A 234 2.04 8.69 10.39
C ALA A 234 3.31 8.04 10.98
N GLY A 235 3.84 7.03 10.30
CA GLY A 235 5.07 6.37 10.71
C GLY A 235 5.28 5.02 10.05
N LYS A 236 6.14 4.20 10.64
CA LYS A 236 6.51 2.89 10.09
C LYS A 236 6.44 1.83 11.18
N ILE A 237 5.74 0.74 10.89
CA ILE A 237 5.65 -0.43 11.76
C ILE A 237 6.49 -1.54 11.15
N LYS A 238 7.37 -2.15 11.95
CA LYS A 238 8.12 -3.36 11.55
C LYS A 238 7.29 -4.59 11.88
N LEU A 239 6.92 -5.34 10.87
CA LEU A 239 6.14 -6.57 10.99
C LEU A 239 7.05 -7.78 10.76
N ARG A 240 7.01 -8.75 11.67
CA ARG A 240 7.69 -10.04 11.56
C ARG A 240 6.68 -11.18 11.50
N GLY A 241 6.95 -12.17 10.65
CA GLY A 241 6.23 -13.45 10.73
C GLY A 241 6.64 -14.25 11.96
N LYS A 242 5.75 -15.09 12.46
CA LYS A 242 6.01 -15.96 13.60
C LYS A 242 6.63 -17.27 13.12
N ILE A 243 7.77 -17.64 13.72
CA ILE A 243 8.48 -18.88 13.42
C ILE A 243 8.50 -19.76 14.66
N GLU A 244 7.98 -20.96 14.54
CA GLU A 244 8.03 -22.01 15.56
C GLU A 244 9.05 -23.09 15.18
N VAL A 245 9.60 -23.78 16.18
CA VAL A 245 10.56 -24.87 16.00
C VAL A 245 9.86 -26.17 16.34
N GLU A 246 9.71 -27.04 15.37
CA GLU A 246 9.23 -28.41 15.57
C GLU A 246 10.44 -29.37 15.60
N LEU A 247 10.73 -29.93 16.76
CA LEU A 247 11.82 -30.92 16.91
C LEU A 247 11.40 -32.26 16.34
N GLY A 248 12.34 -32.94 15.69
CA GLY A 248 12.16 -34.28 15.17
C GLY A 248 11.83 -35.30 16.29
N ARG A 249 10.75 -36.04 16.12
CA ARG A 249 10.27 -37.01 17.13
C ARG A 249 11.17 -38.24 17.28
N ARG A 250 11.94 -38.58 16.23
CA ARG A 250 12.87 -39.76 16.20
C ARG A 250 14.25 -39.26 15.81
N LYS A 251 15.29 -40.01 16.18
CA LYS A 251 16.70 -39.70 15.79
C LYS A 251 16.93 -39.52 14.28
N ALA A 252 16.04 -40.07 13.45
CA ALA A 252 16.09 -39.98 12.00
C ALA A 252 15.28 -38.79 11.44
N ASP A 253 14.39 -38.24 12.24
CA ASP A 253 13.54 -37.09 11.81
C ASP A 253 14.36 -35.80 11.88
N ARG A 254 14.16 -34.91 10.92
CA ARG A 254 14.81 -33.60 10.88
C ARG A 254 14.00 -32.60 11.71
N ASP A 255 14.70 -31.67 12.30
CA ASP A 255 14.04 -30.49 12.91
C ASP A 255 13.50 -29.62 11.80
N LYS A 256 12.40 -28.93 12.11
CA LYS A 256 11.67 -28.06 11.17
C LYS A 256 11.50 -26.68 11.76
N LEU A 257 11.66 -25.67 10.91
CA LEU A 257 11.15 -24.33 11.19
C LEU A 257 9.81 -24.19 10.49
N VAL A 258 8.80 -23.85 11.24
CA VAL A 258 7.43 -23.69 10.75
C VAL A 258 7.04 -22.23 10.90
N ILE A 259 6.70 -21.60 9.80
CA ILE A 259 6.12 -20.26 9.79
C ILE A 259 4.61 -20.45 9.89
N THR A 260 4.04 -19.98 10.99
CA THR A 260 2.62 -20.10 11.32
C THR A 260 1.84 -18.81 11.07
N GLU A 261 2.53 -17.67 11.09
CA GLU A 261 1.95 -16.35 10.82
C GLU A 261 2.90 -15.53 9.95
N ILE A 262 2.34 -14.76 9.04
CA ILE A 262 3.10 -13.93 8.09
C ILE A 262 2.83 -12.44 8.32
N PRO A 263 3.78 -11.55 7.96
CA PRO A 263 3.49 -10.11 7.91
C PRO A 263 2.30 -9.82 6.99
N TYR A 264 1.44 -8.91 7.39
CA TYR A 264 0.29 -8.48 6.58
C TYR A 264 0.68 -8.03 5.16
N THR A 265 1.87 -7.45 5.02
CA THR A 265 2.44 -7.03 3.72
C THR A 265 2.76 -8.19 2.77
N MET A 266 2.76 -9.44 3.26
CA MET A 266 2.97 -10.65 2.45
C MET A 266 1.68 -11.26 1.91
N VAL A 267 0.52 -10.77 2.29
CA VAL A 267 -0.77 -11.29 1.80
C VAL A 267 -0.82 -11.22 0.26
N GLY A 268 -1.25 -12.30 -0.37
CA GLY A 268 -1.29 -12.44 -1.82
C GLY A 268 0.02 -13.01 -2.40
N ALA A 269 0.51 -12.44 -3.49
CA ALA A 269 1.71 -12.92 -4.20
C ALA A 269 3.02 -12.94 -3.36
N GLY A 270 2.98 -12.37 -2.15
CA GLY A 270 4.14 -12.30 -1.26
C GLY A 270 4.62 -13.67 -0.76
N ILE A 271 3.71 -14.63 -0.55
CA ILE A 271 4.06 -15.99 -0.09
C ILE A 271 4.88 -16.72 -1.16
N ASN A 272 4.42 -16.73 -2.41
CA ASN A 272 5.14 -17.36 -3.50
C ASN A 272 6.52 -16.71 -3.73
N LYS A 273 6.59 -15.39 -3.63
CA LYS A 273 7.87 -14.69 -3.72
C LYS A 273 8.80 -15.07 -2.57
N PHE A 274 8.29 -15.18 -1.35
CA PHE A 274 9.07 -15.61 -0.19
C PHE A 274 9.67 -17.03 -0.39
N LEU A 275 8.87 -17.96 -0.92
CA LEU A 275 9.36 -19.32 -1.23
C LEU A 275 10.52 -19.30 -2.24
N MET A 276 10.41 -18.47 -3.29
CA MET A 276 11.48 -18.26 -4.27
C MET A 276 12.71 -17.60 -3.65
N ASP A 277 12.53 -16.55 -2.86
CA ASP A 277 13.63 -15.85 -2.18
C ASP A 277 14.41 -16.82 -1.25
N VAL A 278 13.71 -17.72 -0.54
CA VAL A 278 14.38 -18.75 0.30
C VAL A 278 15.11 -19.78 -0.55
N ALA A 279 14.52 -20.23 -1.65
CA ALA A 279 15.20 -21.15 -2.58
C ALA A 279 16.50 -20.53 -3.13
N ASP A 280 16.47 -19.27 -3.55
CA ASP A 280 17.64 -18.52 -4.00
C ASP A 280 18.72 -18.40 -2.90
N LEU A 281 18.31 -18.19 -1.64
CA LEU A 281 19.24 -18.15 -0.52
C LEU A 281 19.91 -19.50 -0.26
N VAL A 282 19.23 -20.61 -0.50
CA VAL A 282 19.80 -21.97 -0.41
C VAL A 282 20.76 -22.21 -1.58
N GLU A 283 20.36 -21.87 -2.81
CA GLU A 283 21.15 -22.03 -4.02
C GLU A 283 22.44 -21.20 -3.98
N THR A 284 22.35 -19.96 -3.53
CA THR A 284 23.49 -19.04 -3.33
C THR A 284 24.30 -19.33 -2.06
N ARG A 285 24.06 -20.44 -1.38
CA ARG A 285 24.77 -20.93 -0.17
C ARG A 285 24.72 -19.96 1.04
N LYS A 286 23.76 -19.06 1.08
CA LYS A 286 23.54 -18.17 2.24
C LYS A 286 22.72 -18.84 3.35
N LEU A 287 21.91 -19.85 2.99
CA LEU A 287 21.16 -20.72 3.89
C LEU A 287 21.56 -22.17 3.67
N THR A 288 22.78 -22.53 4.09
CA THR A 288 23.34 -23.89 3.88
C THR A 288 22.67 -24.94 4.74
N ASP A 289 22.02 -24.60 5.82
CA ASP A 289 21.44 -25.48 6.82
C ASP A 289 19.98 -25.84 6.58
N VAL A 290 19.34 -25.20 5.57
CA VAL A 290 18.02 -25.57 5.06
C VAL A 290 18.18 -26.61 3.95
N VAL A 291 17.38 -27.67 4.01
CA VAL A 291 17.41 -28.79 3.06
C VAL A 291 16.28 -28.68 2.06
N ASP A 292 15.09 -28.31 2.55
CA ASP A 292 13.87 -28.20 1.75
C ASP A 292 12.94 -27.15 2.31
N ILE A 293 12.09 -26.56 1.45
CA ILE A 293 11.02 -25.66 1.82
C ILE A 293 9.73 -26.11 1.14
N SER A 294 8.66 -26.23 1.92
CA SER A 294 7.34 -26.62 1.41
C SER A 294 6.24 -25.73 2.00
N ASN A 295 5.28 -25.39 1.16
CA ASN A 295 4.06 -24.73 1.59
C ASN A 295 3.00 -25.79 1.88
N GLN A 296 2.58 -25.89 3.15
CA GLN A 296 1.57 -26.82 3.65
C GLN A 296 0.35 -26.05 4.18
N SER A 297 0.21 -24.77 3.82
CA SER A 297 -0.92 -23.92 4.21
C SER A 297 -2.23 -24.52 3.70
N ASN A 298 -3.28 -24.40 4.51
CA ASN A 298 -4.61 -24.92 4.20
C ASN A 298 -5.70 -24.02 4.82
N LYS A 299 -6.93 -24.49 4.89
CA LYS A 299 -8.05 -23.76 5.51
C LYS A 299 -7.87 -23.48 7.01
N GLU A 300 -7.00 -24.20 7.69
CA GLU A 300 -6.74 -24.02 9.12
C GLU A 300 -5.72 -22.91 9.39
N GLY A 301 -4.98 -22.49 8.36
CA GLY A 301 -4.03 -21.37 8.47
C GLY A 301 -2.76 -21.53 7.64
N ILE A 302 -1.84 -20.60 7.84
CA ILE A 302 -0.53 -20.59 7.22
C ILE A 302 0.37 -21.65 7.87
N ARG A 303 1.01 -22.46 7.04
CA ARG A 303 2.00 -23.43 7.44
C ARG A 303 3.09 -23.56 6.36
N ILE A 304 4.17 -22.80 6.47
CA ILE A 304 5.32 -22.92 5.59
C ILE A 304 6.43 -23.61 6.38
N VAL A 305 6.90 -24.74 5.86
CA VAL A 305 7.83 -25.63 6.56
C VAL A 305 9.20 -25.61 5.88
N LEU A 306 10.24 -25.29 6.66
CA LEU A 306 11.63 -25.42 6.26
C LEU A 306 12.25 -26.63 7.00
N GLU A 307 12.72 -27.64 6.27
CA GLU A 307 13.44 -28.78 6.84
C GLU A 307 14.91 -28.43 7.06
N LEU A 308 15.41 -28.66 8.27
CA LEU A 308 16.75 -28.31 8.66
C LEU A 308 17.73 -29.49 8.55
N LYS A 309 19.01 -29.20 8.37
CA LYS A 309 20.07 -30.16 8.61
C LYS A 309 20.18 -30.45 10.11
N LYS A 310 20.80 -31.58 10.43
CA LYS A 310 21.11 -31.91 11.81
C LYS A 310 22.09 -30.89 12.39
N ASP A 311 21.84 -30.48 13.63
CA ASP A 311 22.64 -29.48 14.36
C ASP A 311 22.67 -28.07 13.69
N ALA A 312 21.61 -27.70 12.94
CA ALA A 312 21.48 -26.39 12.31
C ALA A 312 21.33 -25.28 13.35
N ASP A 313 21.97 -24.13 13.10
CA ASP A 313 21.83 -22.95 13.94
C ASP A 313 20.52 -22.22 13.60
N VAL A 314 19.47 -22.52 14.38
CA VAL A 314 18.13 -21.96 14.23
C VAL A 314 18.14 -20.43 14.31
N ASN A 315 18.93 -19.82 15.20
CA ASN A 315 18.96 -18.38 15.38
C ASN A 315 19.58 -17.68 14.18
N LYS A 316 20.64 -18.25 13.62
CA LYS A 316 21.26 -17.77 12.39
C LYS A 316 20.29 -17.85 11.21
N ILE A 317 19.55 -18.95 11.07
CA ILE A 317 18.57 -19.12 10.00
C ILE A 317 17.45 -18.08 10.15
N LYS A 318 16.87 -17.91 11.35
CA LYS A 318 15.87 -16.88 11.64
C LYS A 318 16.37 -15.47 11.27
N ALA A 319 17.60 -15.13 11.66
CA ALA A 319 18.20 -13.82 11.37
C ALA A 319 18.35 -13.59 9.85
N VAL A 320 18.76 -14.63 9.08
CA VAL A 320 18.85 -14.54 7.61
C VAL A 320 17.48 -14.37 7.01
N LEU A 321 16.46 -15.14 7.42
CA LEU A 321 15.10 -15.06 6.90
C LEU A 321 14.51 -13.66 7.13
N TYR A 322 14.61 -13.11 8.33
CA TYR A 322 14.12 -11.77 8.63
C TYR A 322 14.87 -10.66 7.86
N LYS A 323 16.19 -10.79 7.68
CA LYS A 323 17.00 -9.73 7.05
C LYS A 323 17.02 -9.79 5.51
N LYS A 324 16.85 -10.96 4.92
CA LYS A 324 17.01 -11.17 3.47
C LYS A 324 15.70 -11.48 2.74
N THR A 325 14.61 -11.66 3.45
CA THR A 325 13.28 -11.93 2.87
C THR A 325 12.22 -10.95 3.43
N LYS A 326 11.03 -11.04 2.89
CA LYS A 326 9.87 -10.25 3.38
C LYS A 326 9.23 -10.82 4.66
N LEU A 327 9.83 -11.80 5.30
CA LEU A 327 9.34 -12.31 6.58
C LEU A 327 9.49 -11.27 7.72
N GLU A 328 10.38 -10.29 7.56
CA GLU A 328 10.34 -9.00 8.24
C GLU A 328 10.15 -7.93 7.17
N ASP A 329 9.09 -7.14 7.29
CA ASP A 329 8.79 -6.06 6.35
C ASP A 329 8.27 -4.83 7.10
N THR A 330 8.25 -3.72 6.42
CA THR A 330 7.79 -2.44 6.99
C THR A 330 6.42 -2.07 6.43
N TYR A 331 5.44 -1.89 7.33
CA TYR A 331 4.14 -1.32 7.01
C TYR A 331 4.19 0.20 7.24
N GLY A 332 3.99 0.98 6.18
CA GLY A 332 3.91 2.44 6.28
C GLY A 332 2.53 2.86 6.76
N VAL A 333 2.45 3.56 7.90
CA VAL A 333 1.21 4.10 8.42
C VAL A 333 1.02 5.53 7.94
N ASN A 334 -0.15 5.85 7.42
CA ASN A 334 -0.64 7.19 7.15
C ASN A 334 -2.16 7.21 7.38
N MET A 335 -2.60 7.70 8.51
CA MET A 335 -4.01 7.73 8.94
C MET A 335 -4.76 8.89 8.28
N LEU A 336 -4.72 8.94 6.94
CA LEU A 336 -5.41 9.95 6.14
C LEU A 336 -6.87 9.55 5.93
N ALA A 337 -7.80 10.45 6.28
CA ALA A 337 -9.24 10.28 6.06
C ALA A 337 -9.88 11.60 5.62
N ILE A 338 -11.12 11.55 5.13
CA ILE A 338 -11.91 12.75 4.83
C ILE A 338 -12.68 13.13 6.09
N ASP A 339 -12.35 14.28 6.67
CA ASP A 339 -13.06 14.87 7.78
C ASP A 339 -13.65 16.21 7.34
N ASP A 340 -14.95 16.37 7.51
CA ASP A 340 -15.72 17.56 7.06
C ASP A 340 -15.39 17.99 5.60
N GLY A 341 -15.33 16.99 4.69
CA GLY A 341 -15.06 17.20 3.26
C GLY A 341 -13.60 17.49 2.90
N ARG A 342 -12.66 17.41 3.84
CA ARG A 342 -11.23 17.69 3.63
C ARG A 342 -10.37 16.46 3.98
N PRO A 343 -9.34 16.18 3.18
CA PRO A 343 -8.37 15.12 3.54
C PRO A 343 -7.46 15.62 4.67
N GLU A 344 -7.42 14.89 5.77
CA GLU A 344 -6.60 15.18 6.94
C GLU A 344 -5.90 13.92 7.44
N THR A 345 -4.60 14.03 7.79
CA THR A 345 -3.90 12.96 8.51
C THR A 345 -4.24 13.09 9.99
N MET A 346 -5.02 12.14 10.48
CA MET A 346 -5.61 12.18 11.81
C MET A 346 -4.76 11.40 12.82
N ASN A 347 -4.56 11.97 13.99
CA ASN A 347 -4.02 11.22 15.13
C ASN A 347 -5.12 10.37 15.81
N LEU A 348 -4.73 9.50 16.75
CA LEU A 348 -5.68 8.63 17.43
C LEU A 348 -6.82 9.39 18.11
N LYS A 349 -6.51 10.50 18.82
CA LYS A 349 -7.55 11.29 19.51
C LYS A 349 -8.51 11.97 18.55
N GLN A 350 -8.03 12.45 17.40
CA GLN A 350 -8.89 13.03 16.37
C GLN A 350 -9.87 11.99 15.83
N ILE A 351 -9.40 10.77 15.51
CA ILE A 351 -10.27 9.69 15.05
C ILE A 351 -11.36 9.36 16.09
N LEU A 352 -10.99 9.24 17.38
CA LEU A 352 -11.95 8.99 18.44
C LEU A 352 -12.92 10.15 18.65
N ASN A 353 -12.49 11.39 18.51
CA ASN A 353 -13.36 12.57 18.59
C ASN A 353 -14.38 12.58 17.45
N THR A 354 -13.94 12.50 16.19
CA THR A 354 -14.83 12.49 15.03
C THR A 354 -15.86 11.36 15.12
N PHE A 355 -15.42 10.16 15.54
CA PHE A 355 -16.34 9.04 15.79
C PHE A 355 -17.39 9.40 16.85
N LEU A 356 -16.99 9.93 18.00
CA LEU A 356 -17.92 10.23 19.09
C LEU A 356 -18.87 11.38 18.75
N GLU A 357 -18.42 12.41 18.08
CA GLU A 357 -19.29 13.50 17.58
C GLU A 357 -20.34 12.95 16.61
N PHE A 358 -19.92 12.04 15.76
CA PHE A 358 -20.84 11.33 14.86
C PHE A 358 -21.85 10.48 15.63
N GLN A 359 -21.42 9.74 16.67
CA GLN A 359 -22.34 8.96 17.52
C GLN A 359 -23.36 9.86 18.22
N TYR A 360 -22.94 10.98 18.81
CA TYR A 360 -23.87 11.92 19.47
C TYR A 360 -24.90 12.49 18.49
N ARG A 361 -24.48 12.84 17.29
CA ARG A 361 -25.37 13.32 16.23
C ARG A 361 -26.38 12.22 15.84
N ASN A 362 -25.94 11.02 15.62
CA ASN A 362 -26.81 9.90 15.26
C ASN A 362 -27.78 9.53 16.38
N MET A 363 -27.33 9.48 17.63
CA MET A 363 -28.17 9.22 18.78
C MET A 363 -29.22 10.32 18.99
N THR A 364 -28.82 11.58 18.83
CA THR A 364 -29.75 12.71 18.91
C THR A 364 -30.85 12.60 17.86
N LYS A 365 -30.50 12.32 16.59
CA LYS A 365 -31.51 12.11 15.52
C LYS A 365 -32.41 10.93 15.84
N LYS A 366 -31.83 9.77 16.18
CA LYS A 366 -32.58 8.55 16.51
C LYS A 366 -33.60 8.80 17.59
N TYR A 367 -33.19 9.33 18.73
CA TYR A 367 -34.09 9.53 19.86
C TYR A 367 -35.10 10.65 19.62
N ASN A 368 -34.82 11.66 18.83
CA ASN A 368 -35.82 12.64 18.40
C ASN A 368 -36.89 12.00 17.50
N VAL A 369 -36.50 11.17 16.53
CA VAL A 369 -37.45 10.45 15.68
C VAL A 369 -38.32 9.48 16.52
N LEU A 370 -37.71 8.74 17.44
CA LEU A 370 -38.41 7.83 18.32
C LEU A 370 -39.34 8.59 19.27
N LEU A 371 -38.90 9.69 19.86
CA LEU A 371 -39.70 10.55 20.72
C LEU A 371 -40.91 11.10 19.97
N GLN A 372 -40.71 11.62 18.76
CA GLN A 372 -41.81 12.16 17.95
C GLN A 372 -42.85 11.06 17.64
N LYS A 373 -42.41 9.86 17.24
CA LYS A 373 -43.31 8.70 17.02
C LYS A 373 -44.12 8.31 18.28
N GLU A 374 -43.47 8.26 19.45
CA GLU A 374 -44.16 7.94 20.70
C GLU A 374 -45.06 9.09 21.18
N MET A 375 -44.74 10.38 20.87
CA MET A 375 -45.61 11.54 21.14
C MET A 375 -46.86 11.47 20.28
N GLU A 376 -46.74 11.20 18.97
CA GLU A 376 -47.91 11.02 18.08
C GLU A 376 -48.80 9.85 18.53
N LYS A 377 -48.16 8.73 18.94
CA LYS A 377 -48.87 7.59 19.48
C LYS A 377 -49.58 7.93 20.80
N LYS A 378 -48.93 8.70 21.68
CA LYS A 378 -49.49 9.19 22.93
C LYS A 378 -50.76 9.99 22.64
N GLU A 379 -50.69 10.98 21.72
CA GLU A 379 -51.80 11.81 21.30
C GLU A 379 -53.02 11.01 20.88
N VAL A 380 -52.80 9.99 20.00
CA VAL A 380 -53.88 9.10 19.57
C VAL A 380 -54.47 8.28 20.74
N GLN A 381 -53.58 7.70 21.60
CA GLN A 381 -54.03 6.91 22.75
C GLN A 381 -54.83 7.75 23.78
N GLU A 382 -54.44 8.97 24.05
CA GLU A 382 -55.15 9.89 24.92
C GLU A 382 -56.57 10.15 24.38
N GLY A 383 -56.69 10.48 23.08
CA GLY A 383 -57.98 10.66 22.47
C GLY A 383 -58.88 9.45 22.45
N LEU A 384 -58.32 8.27 22.26
CA LEU A 384 -59.06 7.00 22.32
C LEU A 384 -59.57 6.69 23.77
N ILE A 385 -58.75 6.95 24.79
CA ILE A 385 -59.14 6.77 26.21
C ILE A 385 -60.25 7.73 26.54
N GLU A 386 -60.10 9.02 26.25
CA GLU A 386 -61.12 10.05 26.44
C GLU A 386 -62.42 9.73 25.69
N ALA A 387 -62.31 9.24 24.44
CA ALA A 387 -63.46 8.81 23.64
C ALA A 387 -64.20 7.64 24.28
N CYS A 388 -63.49 6.69 24.94
CA CYS A 388 -64.14 5.59 25.66
C CYS A 388 -64.95 6.08 26.86
N ASP A 389 -64.54 7.15 27.57
CA ASP A 389 -65.25 7.72 28.70
C ASP A 389 -66.54 8.47 28.26
N VAL A 390 -66.55 9.03 27.04
CA VAL A 390 -67.67 9.75 26.46
C VAL A 390 -68.29 9.03 25.27
N ILE A 391 -68.26 7.73 25.25
CA ILE A 391 -68.60 6.91 24.07
C ILE A 391 -70.03 7.08 23.60
N ASP A 392 -71.02 7.22 24.54
CA ASP A 392 -72.42 7.41 24.20
C ASP A 392 -72.64 8.76 23.47
N LEU A 393 -71.92 9.77 23.87
CA LEU A 393 -71.90 11.06 23.17
C LEU A 393 -71.33 10.92 21.75
N ILE A 394 -70.21 10.23 21.59
CA ILE A 394 -69.61 10.00 20.28
C ILE A 394 -70.55 9.21 19.36
N ILE A 395 -71.17 8.16 19.86
CA ILE A 395 -72.19 7.39 19.13
C ILE A 395 -73.35 8.31 18.72
N ALA A 396 -73.82 9.22 19.60
CA ALA A 396 -74.86 10.16 19.28
C ALA A 396 -74.44 11.16 18.16
N VAL A 397 -73.21 11.68 18.19
CA VAL A 397 -72.62 12.51 17.13
C VAL A 397 -72.56 11.72 15.83
N LEU A 398 -72.06 10.49 15.83
CA LEU A 398 -71.95 9.66 14.62
C LEU A 398 -73.34 9.40 13.98
N ARG A 399 -74.33 9.01 14.81
CA ARG A 399 -75.71 8.75 14.36
C ARG A 399 -76.44 9.99 13.89
N GLY A 400 -76.08 11.13 14.40
CA GLY A 400 -76.63 12.43 14.03
C GLY A 400 -76.00 13.08 12.79
N SER A 401 -74.82 12.64 12.42
CA SER A 401 -74.06 13.16 11.29
C SER A 401 -74.55 12.64 9.94
N LYS A 402 -74.49 13.46 8.90
CA LYS A 402 -74.84 13.06 7.51
C LYS A 402 -73.68 12.32 6.81
N ASN A 403 -72.45 12.66 7.16
CA ASN A 403 -71.24 12.12 6.59
C ASN A 403 -70.08 12.18 7.59
N MET A 404 -68.97 11.52 7.27
CA MET A 404 -67.80 11.43 8.12
C MET A 404 -67.11 12.78 8.36
N LYS A 405 -67.22 13.70 7.39
CA LYS A 405 -66.63 15.04 7.50
C LYS A 405 -67.35 15.88 8.57
N ASP A 406 -68.66 15.83 8.60
CA ASP A 406 -69.44 16.55 9.59
C ASP A 406 -69.23 15.99 11.00
N ALA A 407 -69.14 14.65 11.14
CA ALA A 407 -68.77 14.01 12.38
C ALA A 407 -67.39 14.43 12.86
N LYS A 408 -66.36 14.40 11.97
CA LYS A 408 -65.01 14.80 12.30
C LYS A 408 -64.95 16.26 12.71
N GLU A 409 -65.65 17.16 12.00
CA GLU A 409 -65.73 18.59 12.34
C GLU A 409 -66.32 18.79 13.74
N CYS A 410 -67.39 18.07 14.08
CA CYS A 410 -67.99 18.15 15.40
C CYS A 410 -67.06 17.65 16.51
N LEU A 411 -66.36 16.54 16.30
CA LEU A 411 -65.39 16.02 17.26
C LEU A 411 -64.23 16.97 17.50
N MET A 412 -63.80 17.71 16.44
CA MET A 412 -62.64 18.62 16.51
C MET A 412 -63.00 20.01 17.09
N THR A 413 -64.16 20.53 16.74
CA THR A 413 -64.48 21.93 17.01
C THR A 413 -65.70 22.13 17.93
N GLY A 414 -66.40 21.06 18.26
CA GLY A 414 -67.65 21.14 18.97
C GLY A 414 -68.81 21.75 18.15
N ASN A 415 -68.65 21.89 16.83
CA ASN A 415 -69.71 22.46 15.98
C ASN A 415 -70.85 21.47 15.78
N THR A 416 -72.03 21.77 16.32
CA THR A 416 -73.22 20.92 16.32
C THR A 416 -74.24 21.28 15.27
N GLU A 417 -74.04 22.35 14.48
CA GLU A 417 -75.02 22.86 13.49
C GLU A 417 -75.44 21.81 12.46
N LYS A 418 -74.56 20.92 12.08
CA LYS A 418 -74.81 19.85 11.08
C LYS A 418 -75.24 18.53 11.68
N ILE A 419 -75.34 18.42 13.01
CA ILE A 419 -75.60 17.19 13.74
C ILE A 419 -77.01 17.15 14.24
N LYS A 420 -77.75 16.08 13.95
CA LYS A 420 -79.13 15.87 14.46
C LYS A 420 -79.13 14.95 15.67
N PHE A 421 -79.08 15.55 16.85
CA PHE A 421 -79.18 14.80 18.10
C PHE A 421 -80.56 14.22 18.35
N ARG A 422 -80.67 12.98 18.80
CA ARG A 422 -81.90 12.30 19.15
C ARG A 422 -82.21 12.39 20.64
N VAL A 423 -81.22 12.64 21.48
CA VAL A 423 -81.34 12.69 22.93
C VAL A 423 -81.05 14.13 23.39
N PRO A 424 -81.95 14.75 24.20
CA PRO A 424 -81.71 16.07 24.78
C PRO A 424 -80.49 16.06 25.70
N GLY A 425 -79.67 17.10 25.66
CA GLY A 425 -78.48 17.22 26.50
C GLY A 425 -77.16 16.92 25.80
N PHE A 426 -77.11 15.96 24.87
CA PHE A 426 -75.87 15.64 24.13
C PHE A 426 -75.33 16.78 23.26
N GLU A 427 -76.20 17.68 22.81
CA GLU A 427 -75.74 18.86 22.05
C GLU A 427 -74.86 19.78 22.91
N ALA A 428 -75.21 20.00 24.18
CA ALA A 428 -74.43 20.86 25.08
C ALA A 428 -73.07 20.25 25.42
N ASP A 429 -73.02 18.93 25.54
CA ASP A 429 -71.78 18.22 25.82
C ASP A 429 -70.90 18.07 24.55
N ALA A 430 -71.52 17.91 23.38
CA ALA A 430 -70.83 17.86 22.10
C ALA A 430 -70.07 19.17 21.78
N LYS A 431 -70.59 20.32 22.22
CA LYS A 431 -69.93 21.63 22.10
C LYS A 431 -68.61 21.72 22.90
N LYS A 432 -68.38 20.82 23.84
CA LYS A 432 -67.14 20.78 24.65
C LYS A 432 -66.06 19.86 24.04
N LEU A 433 -66.39 19.14 22.97
CA LEU A 433 -65.42 18.26 22.30
C LEU A 433 -64.37 19.11 21.56
N HIS A 434 -63.08 18.76 21.78
CA HIS A 434 -61.94 19.44 21.19
C HIS A 434 -60.81 18.44 20.87
N PHE A 435 -61.15 17.34 20.18
CA PHE A 435 -60.18 16.37 19.75
C PHE A 435 -59.30 16.94 18.63
N THR A 436 -58.02 16.54 18.60
CA THR A 436 -57.14 16.85 17.44
C THR A 436 -57.61 16.10 16.19
N GLU A 437 -57.14 16.52 15.04
CA GLU A 437 -57.46 15.87 13.76
C GLU A 437 -57.09 14.39 13.76
N ARG A 438 -55.89 14.05 14.29
CA ARG A 438 -55.41 12.69 14.44
C ARG A 438 -56.30 11.88 15.42
N GLN A 439 -56.64 12.45 16.54
CA GLN A 439 -57.56 11.81 17.53
C GLN A 439 -58.93 11.56 16.92
N ALA A 440 -59.53 12.59 16.28
CA ALA A 440 -60.85 12.45 15.67
C ALA A 440 -60.86 11.38 14.55
N THR A 441 -59.80 11.29 13.75
CA THR A 441 -59.67 10.26 12.74
C THR A 441 -59.56 8.86 13.37
N ALA A 442 -58.73 8.67 14.40
CA ALA A 442 -58.58 7.39 15.12
C ALA A 442 -59.89 6.97 15.80
N ILE A 443 -60.66 7.91 16.36
CA ILE A 443 -61.99 7.63 16.97
C ILE A 443 -62.96 7.17 15.89
N LEU A 444 -63.00 7.82 14.73
CA LEU A 444 -63.91 7.44 13.64
C LEU A 444 -63.55 6.06 13.01
N GLU A 445 -62.30 5.66 13.05
CA GLU A 445 -61.81 4.35 12.56
C GLU A 445 -61.83 3.28 13.64
N MET A 446 -62.22 3.60 14.88
CA MET A 446 -62.23 2.66 15.99
C MET A 446 -63.24 1.55 15.80
N ARG A 447 -62.78 0.30 15.91
CA ARG A 447 -63.64 -0.90 15.82
C ARG A 447 -64.44 -1.08 17.12
N LEU A 448 -65.69 -1.44 17.03
CA LEU A 448 -66.57 -1.58 18.19
C LEU A 448 -66.07 -2.55 19.28
N TYR A 449 -65.34 -3.61 18.93
CA TYR A 449 -64.79 -4.52 19.91
C TYR A 449 -63.74 -3.87 20.85
N LYS A 450 -63.16 -2.77 20.46
CA LYS A 450 -62.22 -1.98 21.27
C LYS A 450 -62.90 -1.34 22.51
N LEU A 451 -64.19 -1.33 22.56
CA LEU A 451 -64.97 -0.85 23.69
C LEU A 451 -65.17 -1.92 24.78
N ILE A 452 -64.72 -3.15 24.59
CA ILE A 452 -64.75 -4.17 25.60
C ILE A 452 -63.77 -3.85 26.73
N GLY A 453 -64.17 -3.98 27.98
CA GLY A 453 -63.36 -3.58 29.14
C GLY A 453 -61.94 -4.13 29.17
N LEU A 454 -61.71 -5.36 28.69
CA LEU A 454 -60.34 -5.90 28.54
C LEU A 454 -59.48 -5.16 27.52
N GLU A 455 -60.06 -4.67 26.43
CA GLU A 455 -59.37 -3.89 25.40
C GLU A 455 -59.05 -2.47 25.90
N ILE A 456 -59.93 -1.87 26.69
CA ILE A 456 -59.71 -0.57 27.36
C ILE A 456 -58.53 -0.68 28.34
N LEU A 457 -58.47 -1.76 29.15
CA LEU A 457 -57.35 -2.01 30.04
C LEU A 457 -56.04 -2.24 29.26
N ALA A 458 -56.08 -2.92 28.11
CA ALA A 458 -54.91 -3.08 27.21
C ALA A 458 -54.46 -1.75 26.65
N LEU A 459 -55.39 -0.87 26.23
CA LEU A 459 -55.08 0.51 25.75
C LEU A 459 -54.45 1.34 26.86
N GLN A 460 -54.95 1.30 28.07
CA GLN A 460 -54.39 2.01 29.23
C GLN A 460 -52.98 1.51 29.56
N LYS A 461 -52.74 0.18 29.48
CA LYS A 461 -51.43 -0.41 29.67
C LYS A 461 -50.44 0.07 28.57
N ALA A 462 -50.87 0.05 27.31
CA ALA A 462 -50.09 0.52 26.18
C ALA A 462 -49.76 2.02 26.33
N TYR A 463 -50.70 2.85 26.80
CA TYR A 463 -50.46 4.27 27.07
C TYR A 463 -49.42 4.49 28.18
N LYS A 464 -49.51 3.72 29.29
CA LYS A 464 -48.45 3.80 30.34
C LYS A 464 -47.08 3.44 29.82
N GLU A 465 -46.98 2.45 28.93
CA GLU A 465 -45.71 2.06 28.29
C GLU A 465 -45.21 3.19 27.35
N THR A 466 -46.09 3.80 26.56
CA THR A 466 -45.76 4.98 25.74
C THR A 466 -45.20 6.13 26.58
N LEU A 467 -45.85 6.45 27.71
CA LEU A 467 -45.39 7.46 28.65
C LEU A 467 -44.02 7.11 29.27
N ARG A 468 -43.75 5.86 29.54
CA ARG A 468 -42.47 5.37 30.04
C ARG A 468 -41.36 5.64 29.01
N LYS A 469 -41.58 5.27 27.75
CA LYS A 469 -40.66 5.50 26.65
C LYS A 469 -40.42 6.98 26.39
N ILE A 470 -41.44 7.82 26.39
CA ILE A 470 -41.31 9.26 26.24
C ILE A 470 -40.40 9.84 27.33
N ARG A 471 -40.59 9.41 28.59
CA ARG A 471 -39.72 9.86 29.70
C ARG A 471 -38.28 9.38 29.52
N GLU A 472 -38.08 8.14 29.10
CA GLU A 472 -36.77 7.56 28.82
C GLU A 472 -36.07 8.31 27.72
N TYR A 473 -36.71 8.55 26.56
CA TYR A 473 -36.10 9.27 25.44
C TYR A 473 -35.79 10.74 25.78
N LYS A 474 -36.68 11.41 26.51
CA LYS A 474 -36.41 12.77 27.01
C LYS A 474 -35.25 12.77 28.00
N HIS A 475 -35.09 11.77 28.84
CA HIS A 475 -33.98 11.64 29.76
C HIS A 475 -32.66 11.47 29.00
N ILE A 476 -32.63 10.58 28.00
CA ILE A 476 -31.42 10.38 27.15
C ILE A 476 -31.03 11.69 26.44
N LEU A 477 -32.00 12.43 25.88
CA LEU A 477 -31.77 13.68 25.16
C LEU A 477 -31.43 14.87 26.08
N SER A 478 -31.64 14.77 27.39
CA SER A 478 -31.52 15.91 28.31
C SER A 478 -30.08 16.38 28.54
N ASN A 479 -29.11 15.51 28.45
CA ASN A 479 -27.69 15.84 28.58
C ASN A 479 -26.78 14.77 27.98
N GLN A 480 -25.54 15.13 27.69
CA GLN A 480 -24.55 14.26 27.05
C GLN A 480 -24.20 13.04 27.92
N LYS A 481 -24.14 13.18 29.26
CA LYS A 481 -23.80 12.05 30.15
C LYS A 481 -24.80 10.89 30.05
N ASN A 482 -26.09 11.21 29.83
CA ASN A 482 -27.10 10.17 29.63
C ASN A 482 -26.90 9.46 28.28
N MET A 483 -26.52 10.17 27.23
CA MET A 483 -26.14 9.56 25.96
C MET A 483 -24.87 8.72 26.08
N ASP A 484 -23.88 9.14 26.88
CA ASP A 484 -22.66 8.38 27.16
C ASP A 484 -22.98 6.98 27.71
N VAL A 485 -23.95 6.89 28.61
CA VAL A 485 -24.39 5.59 29.16
C VAL A 485 -24.91 4.69 28.05
N VAL A 486 -25.81 5.22 27.19
CA VAL A 486 -26.42 4.44 26.10
C VAL A 486 -25.35 4.01 25.09
N ILE A 487 -24.44 4.90 24.72
CA ILE A 487 -23.35 4.59 23.78
C ILE A 487 -22.45 3.50 24.38
N LYS A 488 -22.12 3.56 25.67
CA LYS A 488 -21.30 2.53 26.33
C LYS A 488 -22.01 1.18 26.41
N GLU A 489 -23.30 1.16 26.75
CA GLU A 489 -24.09 -0.07 26.75
C GLU A 489 -24.17 -0.71 25.37
N ASP A 490 -24.30 0.11 24.34
CA ASP A 490 -24.31 -0.32 22.95
C ASP A 490 -22.96 -0.93 22.53
N LEU A 491 -21.86 -0.27 22.87
CA LEU A 491 -20.49 -0.74 22.65
C LEU A 491 -20.21 -2.04 23.41
N ASP A 492 -20.68 -2.16 24.66
CA ASP A 492 -20.54 -3.39 25.45
C ASP A 492 -21.29 -4.56 24.83
N SER A 493 -22.47 -4.32 24.30
CA SER A 493 -23.24 -5.35 23.56
C SER A 493 -22.48 -5.83 22.32
N ILE A 494 -21.93 -4.90 21.54
CA ILE A 494 -21.11 -5.22 20.34
C ILE A 494 -19.86 -6.00 20.75
N LYS A 495 -19.15 -5.56 21.80
CA LYS A 495 -17.97 -6.24 22.32
C LYS A 495 -18.30 -7.68 22.77
N ALA A 496 -19.36 -7.86 23.54
CA ALA A 496 -19.76 -9.16 24.05
C ALA A 496 -20.11 -10.17 22.96
N GLU A 497 -20.63 -9.70 21.83
CA GLU A 497 -21.07 -10.55 20.73
C GLU A 497 -19.97 -10.83 19.70
N PHE A 498 -19.10 -9.84 19.39
CA PHE A 498 -18.23 -9.89 18.22
C PHE A 498 -16.73 -9.79 18.53
N ALA A 499 -16.33 -9.46 19.77
CA ALA A 499 -14.91 -9.30 20.05
C ALA A 499 -14.16 -10.64 20.04
N GLU A 500 -13.03 -10.66 19.38
CA GLU A 500 -12.09 -11.79 19.33
C GLU A 500 -10.80 -11.45 20.08
N PRO A 501 -10.04 -12.46 20.55
CA PRO A 501 -8.72 -12.24 21.13
C PRO A 501 -7.76 -11.60 20.13
N ARG A 502 -6.80 -10.81 20.63
CA ARG A 502 -5.71 -10.26 19.84
C ARG A 502 -4.91 -11.35 19.14
N ARG A 503 -4.58 -11.12 17.87
CA ARG A 503 -3.78 -12.01 17.03
C ARG A 503 -2.31 -11.59 16.98
N THR A 504 -2.02 -10.29 16.82
CA THR A 504 -0.67 -9.75 16.64
C THR A 504 0.02 -9.51 17.98
N LEU A 505 1.22 -10.03 18.16
CA LEU A 505 2.08 -9.74 19.30
C LEU A 505 2.76 -8.38 19.12
N ILE A 506 3.00 -7.68 20.23
CA ILE A 506 3.66 -6.36 20.23
C ILE A 506 4.83 -6.41 21.18
N GLU A 507 6.03 -6.21 20.66
CA GLU A 507 7.28 -6.22 21.44
C GLU A 507 8.31 -5.27 20.81
N ASP A 508 9.33 -4.89 21.57
CA ASP A 508 10.54 -4.31 21.00
C ASP A 508 11.47 -5.48 20.65
N GLY A 509 11.49 -5.85 19.40
CA GLY A 509 12.31 -6.95 18.91
C GLY A 509 13.79 -6.60 19.01
N GLU A 510 14.61 -7.53 19.50
CA GLU A 510 16.07 -7.43 19.39
C GLU A 510 16.45 -7.23 17.93
N GLU A 511 17.33 -6.26 17.66
CA GLU A 511 17.92 -6.11 16.33
C GLU A 511 18.73 -7.35 16.03
N MET A 512 18.20 -8.24 15.19
CA MET A 512 18.92 -9.45 14.81
C MET A 512 20.16 -9.05 14.01
N VAL A 513 21.32 -9.06 14.67
CA VAL A 513 22.61 -8.77 14.05
C VAL A 513 23.01 -9.97 13.20
N TYR A 514 22.64 -9.94 11.94
CA TYR A 514 23.25 -10.83 10.95
C TYR A 514 24.57 -10.23 10.53
N VAL A 515 25.66 -10.77 11.06
CA VAL A 515 26.98 -10.55 10.51
C VAL A 515 27.11 -11.51 9.33
N GLU A 516 26.98 -10.99 8.12
CA GLU A 516 27.33 -11.75 6.93
C GLU A 516 28.77 -12.23 7.13
N ALA A 517 28.99 -13.55 7.24
CA ALA A 517 30.32 -14.09 7.23
C ALA A 517 30.94 -13.62 5.90
N LYS A 518 31.80 -12.61 5.96
CA LYS A 518 32.62 -12.26 4.80
C LYS A 518 33.43 -13.52 4.51
N GLU A 519 33.09 -14.17 3.40
CA GLU A 519 34.03 -15.16 2.84
C GLU A 519 35.36 -14.43 2.75
N GLU A 520 36.43 -15.07 3.26
CA GLU A 520 37.77 -14.50 3.14
C GLU A 520 38.01 -14.22 1.65
N ALA A 521 38.30 -12.94 1.35
CA ALA A 521 38.56 -12.53 0.00
C ALA A 521 39.76 -13.37 -0.55
N LYS A 522 39.53 -14.10 -1.64
CA LYS A 522 40.55 -14.90 -2.29
C LYS A 522 40.94 -14.24 -3.60
N GLU A 523 42.24 -14.29 -3.91
CA GLU A 523 42.72 -13.91 -5.21
C GLU A 523 42.38 -14.98 -6.23
N VAL A 524 41.71 -14.61 -7.31
CA VAL A 524 41.36 -15.47 -8.45
C VAL A 524 41.79 -14.78 -9.74
N ILE A 525 41.92 -15.52 -10.81
CA ILE A 525 42.24 -14.98 -12.13
C ILE A 525 40.97 -14.88 -12.95
N PHE A 526 40.56 -13.63 -13.29
CA PHE A 526 39.53 -13.37 -14.26
C PHE A 526 40.06 -13.57 -15.67
N VAL A 527 39.33 -14.29 -16.52
CA VAL A 527 39.66 -14.49 -17.93
C VAL A 527 38.46 -14.20 -18.81
N MET A 528 38.74 -13.62 -19.97
CA MET A 528 37.74 -13.35 -21.02
C MET A 528 38.30 -13.78 -22.37
N ASP A 529 37.58 -14.64 -23.08
CA ASP A 529 37.93 -15.06 -24.43
C ASP A 529 37.55 -13.99 -25.50
N ARG A 530 37.96 -14.24 -26.74
CA ARG A 530 37.67 -13.35 -27.89
C ARG A 530 36.19 -13.25 -28.25
N PHE A 531 35.33 -14.12 -27.70
CA PHE A 531 33.89 -14.11 -27.92
C PHE A 531 33.11 -13.46 -26.77
N GLY A 532 33.83 -12.94 -25.74
CA GLY A 532 33.22 -12.28 -24.60
C GLY A 532 32.73 -13.22 -23.51
N TYR A 533 33.11 -14.52 -23.51
CA TYR A 533 32.83 -15.41 -22.41
C TYR A 533 33.80 -15.18 -21.27
N CYS A 534 33.28 -15.01 -20.08
CA CYS A 534 34.01 -14.68 -18.86
C CYS A 534 33.85 -15.73 -17.80
N LYS A 535 34.91 -15.97 -17.06
CA LYS A 535 34.93 -16.80 -15.86
C LYS A 535 36.07 -16.36 -14.95
N THR A 536 36.03 -16.85 -13.71
CA THR A 536 37.20 -16.81 -12.83
C THR A 536 37.78 -18.21 -12.69
N MET A 537 39.08 -18.33 -12.36
CA MET A 537 39.72 -19.56 -12.03
C MET A 537 40.69 -19.40 -10.86
N ASP A 538 40.95 -20.49 -10.14
CA ASP A 538 41.93 -20.45 -9.05
C ASP A 538 43.33 -20.10 -9.60
N ARG A 539 44.07 -19.27 -8.87
CA ARG A 539 45.41 -18.86 -9.21
C ARG A 539 46.35 -20.06 -9.46
N SER A 540 46.23 -21.12 -8.66
CA SER A 540 47.05 -22.35 -8.81
C SER A 540 46.76 -23.09 -10.12
N ILE A 541 45.56 -22.98 -10.68
CA ILE A 541 45.19 -23.58 -11.98
C ILE A 541 45.79 -22.72 -13.09
N TYR A 542 45.72 -21.41 -12.98
CA TYR A 542 46.32 -20.46 -13.94
C TYR A 542 47.83 -20.65 -14.02
N GLU A 543 48.56 -20.64 -12.90
CA GLU A 543 50.01 -20.76 -12.86
C GLU A 543 50.54 -22.06 -13.53
N ARG A 544 49.76 -23.15 -13.47
CA ARG A 544 50.12 -24.42 -14.14
C ARG A 544 49.86 -24.43 -15.64
N ASN A 545 49.05 -23.52 -16.14
CA ASN A 545 48.56 -23.48 -17.53
C ASN A 545 48.70 -22.09 -18.17
N GLN A 546 49.57 -21.24 -17.65
CA GLN A 546 49.66 -19.85 -17.98
C GLN A 546 49.73 -19.58 -19.49
N GLU A 547 50.67 -20.20 -20.18
CA GLU A 547 50.85 -19.98 -21.64
C GLU A 547 49.57 -20.29 -22.43
N THR A 548 48.86 -21.35 -22.07
CA THR A 548 47.61 -21.72 -22.75
C THR A 548 46.49 -20.68 -22.45
N VAL A 549 46.35 -20.30 -21.18
CA VAL A 549 45.34 -19.38 -20.77
C VAL A 549 45.55 -17.98 -21.39
N ASP A 550 46.83 -17.52 -21.43
CA ASP A 550 47.18 -16.25 -22.01
C ASP A 550 46.99 -16.22 -23.54
N SER A 551 47.20 -17.36 -24.21
CA SER A 551 47.00 -17.44 -25.68
C SER A 551 45.53 -17.58 -26.09
N GLU A 552 44.68 -18.17 -25.27
CA GLU A 552 43.25 -18.38 -25.56
C GLU A 552 42.37 -17.21 -25.16
N ASN A 553 42.80 -16.32 -24.25
CA ASN A 553 42.00 -15.23 -23.70
C ASN A 553 42.56 -13.84 -24.06
N VAL A 554 41.69 -12.90 -24.36
CA VAL A 554 42.05 -11.55 -24.67
C VAL A 554 42.24 -10.67 -23.42
N ARG A 555 41.73 -11.13 -22.29
CA ARG A 555 41.88 -10.45 -20.99
C ARG A 555 42.15 -11.52 -19.93
N VAL A 556 43.24 -11.31 -19.19
CA VAL A 556 43.63 -12.14 -18.04
C VAL A 556 44.02 -11.16 -16.93
N LEU A 557 43.30 -11.15 -15.83
CA LEU A 557 43.49 -10.17 -14.75
C LEU A 557 43.42 -10.86 -13.37
N PRO A 558 44.39 -10.64 -12.48
CA PRO A 558 44.26 -11.03 -11.08
C PRO A 558 43.25 -10.10 -10.40
N VAL A 559 42.28 -10.70 -9.70
CA VAL A 559 41.19 -9.98 -9.03
C VAL A 559 40.87 -10.64 -7.70
N MET A 560 40.38 -9.86 -6.74
CA MET A 560 39.87 -10.37 -5.47
C MET A 560 38.38 -10.75 -5.61
N THR A 561 37.94 -11.81 -4.97
CA THR A 561 36.54 -12.29 -5.05
C THR A 561 35.52 -11.28 -4.50
N ASP A 562 35.94 -10.41 -3.59
CA ASP A 562 35.11 -9.35 -2.99
C ASP A 562 35.18 -7.99 -3.76
N ASP A 563 36.03 -7.89 -4.79
CA ASP A 563 36.20 -6.69 -5.60
C ASP A 563 35.18 -6.61 -6.75
N LYS A 564 35.25 -5.53 -7.51
CA LYS A 564 34.49 -5.32 -8.73
C LYS A 564 35.42 -5.22 -9.92
N LEU A 565 35.03 -5.78 -11.04
CA LEU A 565 35.69 -5.57 -12.32
C LEU A 565 35.05 -4.38 -13.04
N CYS A 566 35.87 -3.44 -13.43
CA CYS A 566 35.49 -2.22 -14.18
C CYS A 566 35.91 -2.35 -15.63
N MET A 567 34.99 -2.12 -16.57
CA MET A 567 35.18 -2.27 -18.00
C MET A 567 34.82 -0.95 -18.69
N PHE A 568 35.72 -0.47 -19.54
CA PHE A 568 35.55 0.78 -20.30
C PHE A 568 35.27 0.45 -21.77
N SER A 569 34.24 1.07 -22.34
CA SER A 569 33.84 0.89 -23.73
C SER A 569 34.28 2.06 -24.63
N ASP A 570 34.34 1.76 -25.92
CA ASP A 570 34.63 2.75 -26.98
C ASP A 570 33.59 3.88 -27.07
N THR A 571 32.40 3.68 -26.50
CA THR A 571 31.36 4.72 -26.38
C THR A 571 31.57 5.65 -25.19
N GLY A 572 32.66 5.47 -24.41
CA GLY A 572 33.02 6.32 -23.28
C GLY A 572 32.28 5.99 -21.98
N ASN A 573 31.68 4.83 -21.87
CA ASN A 573 31.02 4.32 -20.65
C ASN A 573 31.98 3.42 -19.86
N MET A 574 31.75 3.34 -18.54
CA MET A 574 32.34 2.35 -17.66
C MET A 574 31.23 1.51 -17.03
N TYR A 575 31.39 0.20 -17.07
CA TYR A 575 30.50 -0.81 -16.46
C TYR A 575 31.22 -1.49 -15.31
N GLN A 576 30.48 -1.73 -14.21
CA GLN A 576 31.01 -2.44 -13.04
C GLN A 576 30.24 -3.73 -12.80
N VAL A 577 30.96 -4.83 -12.57
CA VAL A 577 30.44 -6.16 -12.21
C VAL A 577 31.19 -6.65 -10.99
N LYS A 578 30.48 -7.21 -10.01
CA LYS A 578 31.14 -7.85 -8.87
C LYS A 578 31.86 -9.12 -9.32
N VAL A 579 33.09 -9.31 -8.88
CA VAL A 579 33.85 -10.52 -9.23
C VAL A 579 33.11 -11.80 -8.82
N ALA A 580 32.38 -11.77 -7.71
CA ALA A 580 31.55 -12.87 -7.24
C ALA A 580 30.38 -13.25 -8.19
N GLU A 581 30.02 -12.38 -9.15
CA GLU A 581 28.97 -12.70 -10.15
C GLU A 581 29.53 -13.61 -11.29
N PHE A 582 30.87 -13.73 -11.43
CA PHE A 582 31.47 -14.64 -12.38
C PHE A 582 31.64 -16.06 -11.80
N PRO A 583 31.29 -17.10 -12.54
CA PRO A 583 31.46 -18.45 -12.07
C PRO A 583 32.98 -18.84 -11.98
N THR A 584 33.37 -19.47 -10.87
CA THR A 584 34.72 -20.02 -10.74
C THR A 584 34.73 -21.42 -11.35
N LEU A 585 35.38 -21.57 -12.49
CA LEU A 585 35.34 -22.75 -13.34
C LEU A 585 36.74 -23.31 -13.64
N LYS A 586 36.77 -24.57 -14.08
CA LYS A 586 38.00 -25.22 -14.58
C LYS A 586 38.37 -24.65 -15.97
N MET A 587 39.63 -24.89 -16.38
CA MET A 587 40.18 -24.38 -17.63
C MET A 587 39.31 -24.72 -18.85
N LYS A 588 38.82 -25.96 -18.98
CA LYS A 588 38.02 -26.42 -20.13
C LYS A 588 36.56 -25.99 -20.13
N ASP A 589 36.05 -25.49 -19.02
CA ASP A 589 34.65 -25.09 -18.92
C ASP A 589 34.44 -23.74 -19.62
N LYS A 590 33.35 -23.64 -20.33
CA LYS A 590 32.97 -22.40 -21.00
C LYS A 590 32.35 -21.44 -19.98
N GLY A 591 32.87 -20.19 -19.92
CA GLY A 591 32.33 -19.15 -19.03
C GLY A 591 30.94 -18.67 -19.44
N ILE A 592 30.49 -17.58 -18.85
CA ILE A 592 29.23 -16.90 -19.17
C ILE A 592 29.52 -15.65 -20.04
N PRO A 593 28.62 -15.25 -20.97
CA PRO A 593 28.76 -14.01 -21.70
C PRO A 593 28.78 -12.81 -20.74
N ILE A 594 29.67 -11.86 -20.98
CA ILE A 594 29.79 -10.63 -20.16
C ILE A 594 28.50 -9.81 -20.14
N GLU A 595 27.70 -9.90 -21.19
CA GLU A 595 26.39 -9.25 -21.32
C GLU A 595 25.36 -9.77 -20.30
N ASN A 596 25.49 -11.00 -19.84
CA ASN A 596 24.56 -11.61 -18.88
C ASN A 596 24.72 -11.04 -17.47
N VAL A 597 25.88 -10.52 -17.13
CA VAL A 597 26.22 -9.99 -15.80
C VAL A 597 26.43 -8.47 -15.79
N SER A 598 26.37 -7.82 -16.96
CA SER A 598 26.58 -6.38 -17.09
C SER A 598 25.51 -5.73 -17.98
N LYS A 599 25.51 -4.40 -18.05
CA LYS A 599 24.69 -3.64 -19.00
C LYS A 599 25.46 -3.34 -20.31
N PHE A 600 26.61 -3.97 -20.52
CA PHE A 600 27.39 -3.84 -21.75
C PHE A 600 26.65 -4.54 -22.90
N ASP A 601 26.63 -3.91 -24.07
CA ASP A 601 26.04 -4.50 -25.28
C ASP A 601 27.12 -4.65 -26.35
N GLY A 602 27.66 -5.85 -26.52
CA GLY A 602 28.71 -6.17 -27.49
C GLY A 602 28.32 -6.01 -28.96
N LYS A 603 27.04 -5.73 -29.26
CA LYS A 603 26.61 -5.40 -30.62
C LYS A 603 26.88 -3.94 -30.99
N THR A 604 26.91 -3.06 -30.01
CA THR A 604 27.02 -1.62 -30.19
C THR A 604 28.33 -1.01 -29.67
N GLU A 605 29.01 -1.74 -28.76
CA GLU A 605 30.17 -1.27 -28.03
C GLU A 605 31.33 -2.30 -28.05
N THR A 606 32.55 -1.81 -27.87
CA THR A 606 33.75 -2.65 -27.71
C THR A 606 34.45 -2.32 -26.40
N ILE A 607 34.88 -3.34 -25.64
CA ILE A 607 35.63 -3.14 -24.40
C ILE A 607 37.09 -2.84 -24.75
N LEU A 608 37.56 -1.65 -24.35
CA LEU A 608 38.93 -1.21 -24.58
C LEU A 608 39.85 -1.53 -23.42
N PHE A 609 39.38 -1.30 -22.20
CA PHE A 609 40.17 -1.43 -20.97
C PHE A 609 39.42 -2.08 -19.85
N MET A 610 40.10 -2.88 -19.06
CA MET A 610 39.54 -3.54 -17.87
C MET A 610 40.52 -3.44 -16.70
N ILE A 611 39.97 -3.17 -15.50
CA ILE A 611 40.75 -3.05 -14.28
C ILE A 611 39.87 -3.42 -13.08
N PRO A 612 40.39 -4.09 -12.02
CA PRO A 612 39.67 -4.23 -10.77
C PRO A 612 39.49 -2.87 -10.09
N ALA A 613 38.41 -2.66 -9.36
CA ALA A 613 38.11 -1.37 -8.74
C ALA A 613 39.17 -0.95 -7.70
N SER A 614 39.80 -1.89 -7.03
CA SER A 614 40.95 -1.67 -6.16
C SER A 614 42.16 -1.05 -6.92
N GLY A 615 42.24 -1.27 -8.22
CA GLY A 615 43.31 -0.74 -9.07
C GLY A 615 43.20 0.77 -9.40
N PHE A 616 42.14 1.46 -9.00
CA PHE A 616 41.99 2.89 -9.24
C PHE A 616 42.73 3.79 -8.22
N THR A 617 42.84 3.30 -6.98
CA THR A 617 43.36 4.10 -5.88
C THR A 617 44.82 4.52 -6.12
N GLY A 618 45.07 5.82 -6.09
CA GLY A 618 46.41 6.40 -6.27
C GLY A 618 46.96 6.35 -7.70
N LYS A 619 46.13 6.02 -8.70
CA LYS A 619 46.56 5.91 -10.09
C LYS A 619 45.89 6.97 -10.97
N LYS A 620 46.56 7.32 -12.09
CA LYS A 620 46.03 8.22 -13.12
C LYS A 620 45.94 7.49 -14.44
N PHE A 621 44.97 7.89 -15.26
CA PHE A 621 44.68 7.26 -16.55
C PHE A 621 44.66 8.31 -17.67
N LEU A 622 45.40 8.06 -18.75
CA LEU A 622 45.36 8.84 -19.96
C LEU A 622 44.25 8.29 -20.87
N PHE A 623 43.29 9.11 -21.22
CA PHE A 623 42.23 8.85 -22.17
C PHE A 623 42.51 9.51 -23.49
N ALA A 624 42.35 8.79 -24.59
CA ALA A 624 42.51 9.30 -25.93
C ALA A 624 41.36 8.87 -26.84
N THR A 625 40.81 9.80 -27.63
CA THR A 625 39.70 9.54 -28.55
C THR A 625 40.16 9.53 -30.01
N ALA A 626 39.36 8.96 -30.90
CA ALA A 626 39.66 8.91 -32.36
C ALA A 626 39.83 10.32 -32.97
N GLN A 627 39.13 11.32 -32.43
CA GLN A 627 39.33 12.73 -32.85
C GLN A 627 40.51 13.41 -32.13
N ALA A 628 41.40 12.60 -31.55
CA ALA A 628 42.61 13.03 -30.86
C ALA A 628 42.35 13.96 -29.64
N ALA A 629 41.21 13.87 -29.00
CA ALA A 629 41.00 14.49 -27.70
C ALA A 629 41.70 13.66 -26.63
N VAL A 630 42.58 14.29 -25.82
CA VAL A 630 43.33 13.63 -24.75
C VAL A 630 43.09 14.30 -23.40
N LYS A 631 43.08 13.55 -22.34
CA LYS A 631 42.97 14.02 -20.95
C LYS A 631 43.56 13.02 -19.99
N ILE A 632 43.99 13.49 -18.84
CA ILE A 632 44.35 12.64 -17.69
C ILE A 632 43.20 12.68 -16.71
N VAL A 633 42.80 11.50 -16.17
CA VAL A 633 41.73 11.38 -15.18
C VAL A 633 42.28 10.64 -13.97
N PRO A 634 42.13 11.17 -12.74
CA PRO A 634 42.46 10.43 -11.52
C PRO A 634 41.58 9.21 -11.36
N GLY A 635 42.12 8.10 -10.87
CA GLY A 635 41.38 6.86 -10.67
C GLY A 635 40.25 7.00 -9.67
N GLU A 636 40.40 7.87 -8.68
CA GLU A 636 39.39 8.18 -7.67
C GLU A 636 38.05 8.65 -8.27
N GLU A 637 38.06 9.27 -9.44
CA GLU A 637 36.88 9.69 -10.19
C GLU A 637 35.99 8.49 -10.61
N PHE A 638 36.57 7.27 -10.67
CA PHE A 638 35.86 6.05 -11.06
C PHE A 638 35.38 5.20 -9.88
N ILE A 639 35.75 5.55 -8.64
CA ILE A 639 35.29 4.87 -7.44
C ILE A 639 33.84 5.30 -7.16
N THR A 640 32.89 4.41 -7.45
CA THR A 640 31.45 4.70 -7.36
C THR A 640 30.63 3.43 -7.03
N ALA A 641 29.43 3.65 -6.50
CA ALA A 641 28.45 2.57 -6.28
C ALA A 641 27.64 2.22 -7.54
N ASN A 642 27.61 3.08 -8.54
CA ASN A 642 26.77 2.92 -9.72
C ASN A 642 27.31 1.83 -10.66
N LYS A 643 26.44 0.94 -11.13
CA LYS A 643 26.81 -0.14 -12.07
C LYS A 643 27.24 0.35 -13.45
N THR A 644 26.84 1.54 -13.87
CA THR A 644 27.20 2.17 -15.16
C THR A 644 27.46 3.65 -14.93
N VAL A 645 28.56 4.15 -15.50
CA VAL A 645 29.01 5.54 -15.35
C VAL A 645 29.57 6.05 -16.68
N VAL A 646 29.34 7.30 -17.01
CA VAL A 646 30.05 7.97 -18.13
C VAL A 646 31.50 8.23 -17.71
N ALA A 647 32.44 7.56 -18.37
CA ALA A 647 33.89 7.66 -18.11
C ALA A 647 34.52 8.81 -18.85
N THR A 648 34.00 9.17 -20.04
CA THR A 648 34.42 10.34 -20.79
C THR A 648 33.29 10.88 -21.66
N LYS A 649 33.20 12.20 -21.80
CA LYS A 649 32.20 12.83 -22.68
C LYS A 649 32.83 12.94 -24.10
N LEU A 650 32.21 12.24 -25.05
CA LEU A 650 32.58 12.22 -26.44
C LEU A 650 31.89 13.35 -27.22
N ALA A 651 32.46 13.80 -28.32
CA ALA A 651 31.92 14.85 -29.19
C ALA A 651 31.32 14.24 -30.48
N GLY A 652 30.00 14.41 -30.67
CA GLY A 652 29.33 13.89 -31.87
C GLY A 652 29.49 12.38 -32.05
N ALA A 653 30.09 11.96 -33.17
CA ALA A 653 30.36 10.56 -33.48
C ALA A 653 31.76 10.08 -33.06
N ASP A 654 32.48 10.82 -32.18
CA ASP A 654 33.79 10.45 -31.69
C ASP A 654 33.73 9.17 -30.85
N LYS A 655 34.82 8.40 -30.83
CA LYS A 655 34.95 7.18 -30.04
C LYS A 655 36.20 7.24 -29.18
N LEU A 656 36.12 6.63 -28.01
CA LEU A 656 37.29 6.37 -27.20
C LEU A 656 38.15 5.32 -27.93
N THR A 657 39.44 5.58 -28.09
CA THR A 657 40.37 4.70 -28.80
C THR A 657 41.26 3.94 -27.83
N GLU A 658 41.78 4.62 -26.83
CA GLU A 658 42.74 4.01 -25.91
C GLU A 658 42.66 4.63 -24.50
N ILE A 659 42.91 3.80 -23.49
CA ILE A 659 43.13 4.19 -22.10
C ILE A 659 44.46 3.59 -21.65
N ARG A 660 45.36 4.43 -21.14
CA ARG A 660 46.66 4.02 -20.60
C ARG A 660 46.79 4.38 -19.12
N GLU A 661 47.24 3.46 -18.33
CA GLU A 661 47.65 3.72 -16.95
C GLU A 661 49.00 4.46 -16.96
N ILE A 662 49.09 5.58 -16.22
CA ILE A 662 50.29 6.42 -16.22
C ILE A 662 51.00 6.50 -14.85
N GLY A 663 50.60 5.67 -13.91
CA GLY A 663 51.17 5.60 -12.56
C GLY A 663 50.66 6.69 -11.61
N THR A 664 51.34 6.87 -10.48
CA THR A 664 50.92 7.77 -9.39
C THR A 664 51.47 9.16 -9.52
N GLU A 665 52.67 9.32 -10.06
CA GLU A 665 53.35 10.61 -10.25
C GLU A 665 53.62 10.87 -11.73
N ILE A 666 53.35 12.10 -12.16
CA ILE A 666 53.76 12.59 -13.49
C ILE A 666 55.09 13.28 -13.26
N ASP A 667 56.18 12.59 -13.59
CA ASP A 667 57.51 13.18 -13.59
C ASP A 667 57.63 14.09 -14.83
N GLY A 668 58.12 15.33 -14.66
CA GLY A 668 58.25 16.34 -15.72
C GLY A 668 59.13 15.98 -16.91
N THR A 669 59.62 14.72 -16.93
CA THR A 669 60.47 14.19 -18.03
C THR A 669 59.74 13.14 -18.87
N ARG A 670 58.47 12.86 -18.60
CA ARG A 670 57.75 11.76 -19.24
C ARG A 670 57.11 12.16 -20.54
N ASP A 671 57.53 11.48 -21.61
CA ASP A 671 57.02 11.71 -22.97
C ASP A 671 55.72 10.91 -23.24
N VAL A 672 54.89 11.45 -24.12
CA VAL A 672 53.81 10.75 -24.79
C VAL A 672 53.92 10.88 -26.30
N VAL A 673 53.62 9.78 -27.00
CA VAL A 673 53.61 9.78 -28.47
C VAL A 673 52.23 9.40 -28.97
N LEU A 674 51.65 10.23 -29.82
CA LEU A 674 50.39 9.97 -30.50
C LEU A 674 50.66 9.53 -31.93
N GLN A 675 50.08 8.40 -32.37
CA GLN A 675 50.15 7.88 -33.74
C GLN A 675 48.77 7.98 -34.39
N THR A 676 48.71 8.54 -35.62
CA THR A 676 47.49 8.52 -36.41
C THR A 676 47.49 7.37 -37.42
N VAL A 677 46.30 7.02 -37.94
CA VAL A 677 46.10 5.99 -38.97
C VAL A 677 46.94 6.28 -40.22
N ASP A 678 47.07 7.56 -40.60
CA ASP A 678 47.90 8.00 -41.72
C ASP A 678 49.40 8.05 -41.43
N GLY A 679 49.83 7.65 -40.24
CA GLY A 679 51.21 7.51 -39.80
C GLY A 679 51.88 8.82 -39.45
N MET A 680 51.14 9.78 -38.95
CA MET A 680 51.67 10.97 -38.28
C MET A 680 52.02 10.62 -36.83
N PHE A 681 53.22 10.94 -36.39
CA PHE A 681 53.69 10.73 -35.02
C PHE A 681 53.98 12.09 -34.38
N LEU A 682 53.39 12.34 -33.21
CA LEU A 682 53.66 13.55 -32.42
C LEU A 682 54.13 13.15 -31.02
N LYS A 683 55.38 13.52 -30.71
CA LYS A 683 55.98 13.32 -29.38
C LYS A 683 55.97 14.65 -28.63
N PHE A 684 55.46 14.65 -27.38
CA PHE A 684 55.43 15.83 -26.50
C PHE A 684 55.41 15.41 -25.02
N GLN A 685 55.58 16.38 -24.11
CA GLN A 685 55.59 16.09 -22.67
C GLN A 685 54.22 15.77 -22.14
N LEU A 686 54.10 14.72 -21.29
CA LEU A 686 52.83 14.27 -20.71
C LEU A 686 52.15 15.36 -19.86
N GLU A 687 52.96 16.27 -19.24
CA GLU A 687 52.46 17.42 -18.46
C GLU A 687 51.64 18.43 -19.29
N GLU A 688 51.81 18.46 -20.61
CA GLU A 688 50.96 19.29 -21.46
C GLU A 688 49.51 18.80 -21.55
N ILE A 689 49.20 17.58 -21.05
CA ILE A 689 47.85 17.06 -21.01
C ILE A 689 47.23 17.39 -19.64
N PRO A 690 46.15 18.18 -19.59
CA PRO A 690 45.54 18.56 -18.32
C PRO A 690 44.88 17.40 -17.63
N GLU A 691 44.97 17.40 -16.29
CA GLU A 691 44.17 16.54 -15.43
C GLU A 691 42.77 17.11 -15.35
N LEU A 692 41.77 16.32 -15.70
CA LEU A 692 40.38 16.72 -15.82
C LEU A 692 39.45 15.65 -15.20
N LYS A 693 38.23 16.08 -14.84
CA LYS A 693 37.18 15.16 -14.36
C LYS A 693 36.71 14.22 -15.48
N LYS A 694 36.21 13.03 -15.08
CA LYS A 694 35.66 12.02 -16.00
C LYS A 694 34.66 12.60 -17.01
N ASN A 695 33.78 13.51 -16.61
CA ASN A 695 32.72 14.07 -17.46
C ASN A 695 33.22 15.18 -18.44
N SER A 696 34.53 15.46 -18.53
CA SER A 696 35.10 16.44 -19.48
C SER A 696 35.45 15.81 -20.82
N ARG A 697 35.53 16.59 -21.88
CA ARG A 697 35.89 16.13 -23.24
C ARG A 697 37.39 15.95 -23.47
N GLY A 698 38.23 16.57 -22.71
CA GLY A 698 39.66 16.61 -22.96
C GLY A 698 40.08 17.77 -23.86
N VAL A 699 41.38 17.83 -24.19
CA VAL A 699 42.03 18.81 -25.07
C VAL A 699 42.57 18.12 -26.30
N ARG A 700 42.77 18.83 -27.38
CA ARG A 700 43.33 18.24 -28.60
C ARG A 700 44.81 17.86 -28.40
N GLY A 701 45.14 16.60 -28.65
CA GLY A 701 46.49 16.04 -28.55
C GLY A 701 47.32 16.30 -29.78
N ILE A 702 46.90 15.82 -30.95
CA ILE A 702 47.53 16.03 -32.26
C ILE A 702 46.52 16.70 -33.22
N ARG A 703 47.00 17.51 -34.14
CA ARG A 703 46.17 18.12 -35.19
C ARG A 703 46.00 17.13 -36.32
N LEU A 704 44.84 16.56 -36.43
CA LEU A 704 44.47 15.62 -37.48
C LEU A 704 44.29 16.34 -38.82
N GLU A 705 44.67 15.68 -39.93
CA GLU A 705 44.25 16.05 -41.25
C GLU A 705 42.83 15.58 -41.55
N LYS A 706 42.25 16.01 -42.68
CA LYS A 706 40.88 15.66 -43.03
C LYS A 706 40.78 14.13 -43.21
N GLU A 707 39.86 13.50 -42.53
CA GLU A 707 39.58 12.05 -42.51
C GLU A 707 40.61 11.17 -41.75
N ASP A 708 41.69 11.72 -41.16
CA ASP A 708 42.61 10.99 -40.32
C ASP A 708 42.08 10.84 -38.89
N THR A 709 42.46 9.79 -38.20
CA THR A 709 42.06 9.52 -36.83
C THR A 709 43.24 9.05 -35.97
N LEU A 710 43.16 9.26 -34.67
CA LEU A 710 44.13 8.71 -33.73
C LEU A 710 43.99 7.18 -33.68
N GLU A 711 45.12 6.49 -33.83
CA GLU A 711 45.18 5.02 -33.80
C GLU A 711 45.74 4.51 -32.48
N HIS A 712 46.90 5.03 -32.05
CA HIS A 712 47.60 4.59 -30.85
C HIS A 712 48.18 5.71 -30.00
N VAL A 713 48.30 5.41 -28.69
CA VAL A 713 49.00 6.25 -27.72
C VAL A 713 50.10 5.43 -27.06
N TYR A 714 51.32 5.92 -27.14
CA TYR A 714 52.49 5.25 -26.55
C TYR A 714 53.08 6.10 -25.42
N LEU A 715 53.64 5.42 -24.45
CA LEU A 715 54.49 5.99 -23.42
C LEU A 715 55.90 5.45 -23.66
N PRO A 716 56.85 6.22 -24.24
CA PRO A 716 58.16 5.74 -24.71
C PRO A 716 59.02 5.04 -23.65
N ASP A 717 58.84 5.40 -22.41
CA ASP A 717 59.47 4.75 -21.25
C ASP A 717 58.91 3.31 -20.99
N MET A 718 57.73 3.00 -21.46
CA MET A 718 57.07 1.70 -21.32
C MET A 718 57.08 0.89 -22.64
N ASP A 719 56.85 1.57 -23.78
CA ASP A 719 56.57 0.94 -25.07
C ASP A 719 57.83 0.75 -25.95
N GLY A 720 58.86 1.60 -25.79
CA GLY A 720 60.13 1.53 -26.53
C GLY A 720 60.01 1.74 -28.04
N THR A 721 59.30 0.88 -28.75
CA THR A 721 59.09 0.94 -30.21
C THR A 721 57.60 0.83 -30.57
N ALA A 722 57.16 1.46 -31.67
CA ALA A 722 55.86 1.27 -32.31
C ALA A 722 56.06 0.53 -33.66
N VAL A 723 55.05 -0.23 -34.07
CA VAL A 723 55.03 -0.89 -35.39
C VAL A 723 54.06 -0.14 -36.31
N TYR A 724 54.55 0.44 -37.38
CA TYR A 724 53.69 1.07 -38.39
C TYR A 724 53.92 0.45 -39.76
N LYS A 725 52.92 -0.12 -40.37
CA LYS A 725 52.97 -0.84 -41.68
C LYS A 725 54.12 -1.86 -41.76
N GLY A 726 54.34 -2.65 -40.69
CA GLY A 726 55.35 -3.69 -40.60
C GLY A 726 56.78 -3.20 -40.34
N LYS A 727 57.00 -1.90 -40.11
CA LYS A 727 58.32 -1.33 -39.72
C LYS A 727 58.29 -0.87 -38.27
N GLU A 728 59.39 -1.12 -37.56
CA GLU A 728 59.60 -0.63 -36.20
C GLU A 728 60.01 0.83 -36.21
N VAL A 729 59.35 1.64 -35.38
CA VAL A 729 59.62 3.06 -35.13
C VAL A 729 60.12 3.23 -33.72
N ALA A 730 61.38 3.62 -33.53
CA ALA A 730 61.92 3.88 -32.20
C ALA A 730 61.34 5.18 -31.64
N LEU A 731 60.44 5.07 -30.67
CA LEU A 731 59.66 6.19 -30.10
C LEU A 731 60.56 7.23 -29.42
N GLY A 732 61.61 6.79 -28.74
CA GLY A 732 62.57 7.68 -28.09
C GLY A 732 63.33 8.62 -29.07
N ARG A 733 63.47 8.25 -30.35
CA ARG A 733 64.22 9.05 -31.40
C ARG A 733 63.30 10.05 -32.10
N LEU A 734 62.01 10.06 -31.87
CA LEU A 734 61.09 11.04 -32.43
C LEU A 734 61.44 12.44 -31.88
N LYS A 735 61.39 13.44 -32.77
CA LYS A 735 61.60 14.82 -32.34
C LYS A 735 60.45 15.29 -31.47
N GLU A 736 60.80 15.85 -30.34
CA GLU A 736 59.83 16.48 -29.44
C GLU A 736 59.23 17.75 -30.08
N ALA A 737 57.94 17.95 -29.89
CA ALA A 737 57.19 19.10 -30.36
C ALA A 737 56.13 19.47 -29.31
N LYS A 738 55.39 20.54 -29.49
CA LYS A 738 54.29 20.94 -28.61
C LYS A 738 53.00 20.16 -28.91
N ARG A 739 52.21 19.88 -27.88
CA ARG A 739 50.85 19.37 -28.02
C ARG A 739 50.07 20.21 -29.06
N ASP A 740 49.11 19.64 -29.76
CA ASP A 740 48.30 20.23 -30.84
C ASP A 740 49.15 20.56 -32.10
N GLY A 741 50.35 19.99 -32.22
CA GLY A 741 51.14 20.01 -33.44
C GLY A 741 50.60 19.08 -34.53
N LYS A 742 51.11 19.20 -35.78
CA LYS A 742 50.73 18.29 -36.88
C LYS A 742 51.45 16.93 -36.84
N GLY A 743 52.45 16.80 -35.99
CA GLY A 743 53.30 15.60 -35.98
C GLY A 743 54.25 15.49 -37.18
N THR A 744 55.00 14.42 -37.23
CA THR A 744 55.97 14.12 -38.31
C THR A 744 55.55 12.79 -38.95
N LYS A 745 55.47 12.78 -40.27
CA LYS A 745 55.23 11.56 -41.06
C LYS A 745 56.44 10.68 -41.05
N VAL A 746 56.28 9.46 -40.59
CA VAL A 746 57.37 8.48 -40.64
C VAL A 746 57.52 8.01 -42.10
N ARG A 747 58.73 8.23 -42.70
CA ARG A 747 59.02 7.72 -44.02
C ARG A 747 59.24 6.18 -43.90
N LEU A 748 58.49 5.43 -44.67
CA LEU A 748 58.60 3.97 -44.77
C LEU A 748 59.79 3.52 -45.56
#